data_f53687c5467120195c08b89370511169
#
_entry.id   f53687c5467120195c08b89370511169
#
_cell.length_a   1.000
_cell.length_b   1.000
_cell.length_c   1.000
_cell.angle_alpha   90.00
_cell.angle_beta   90.00
_cell.angle_gamma   90.00
#
_symmetry.space_group_name_H-M   'P 1'
#
loop_
_entity.id
_entity.type
_entity.pdbx_description
1 polymer ?
#
loop_
_entity_poly.entity_id
_entity_poly.type
_entity_poly.pdbx_seq_one_letter_code
_entity_poly.pdbx_strand_id
1 'polypeptide(L)'
;MKSFLLLLVCLTYSLDAFYLPGLAPVNFCEKEQSSNTCPNAVPLFVNKLDSDQSVIPYEYHSFDFCTVSEEDSPVENLGQVLFGERIRPSPYNISFIENKQCSFLCEKEYKSGDAEDKRRLKLLQRGMKLNYQHHWIIDNMPVSFCFTNQQQFNVCLPSFPMGCYVTPDGRPKDACVLDNRYDKPDSYYLFNHVDILVEYRDLSHDSNMFDHKVGGRVIRIKVIPRSIKHTDKNSLNCGETAVPQPISVTDENMKVLYTYSVMWKPTDVKWSSRWDYLLDSIPHTNIQWFSIMNSLVIVLFLSGMVGMILLRTLHRDIARYNQLDNEEDAQEEFGWKLVHGDVFRPPQSAMFLSVFVGTGTQLLLMSSITLAVACFGFLSPANRGSLMTFALVWYVLLSVVSGYVSARLYKTMEGLAWKTNILLTAFFVPGILFGIFFVTNLMLWAKESSAAVPFGTLVALLSLWLFLATPLTFIGSFFGFKGDRVIAPVRTNQIPRQVPEQTLYTKPLPGMLMGGILPFGCIFIQLFFILNSIWAHQVYYMFGFLALVFLILIVTCSEATILLAYFHLCAEDYHWWWRSFLTSGFTAAYLFLYCIHYFTSKLTITGTISTILYFAYTGIFVFLFFLATGTIGFFATYLFIHKIYSSVKVD
;
A
#
# COMPACT_ATOMS: atom_id res chain seq x y z
N MET A 1 -2.25 -22.35 23.80
CA MET A 1 -1.76 -21.19 24.57
C MET A 1 -0.24 -21.16 24.70
N LYS A 2 0.45 -22.18 25.21
CA LYS A 2 1.94 -22.16 25.36
C LYS A 2 2.68 -21.93 24.04
N SER A 3 2.26 -22.56 22.92
CA SER A 3 2.88 -22.37 21.61
C SER A 3 2.65 -20.96 21.02
N PHE A 4 1.53 -20.34 21.33
CA PHE A 4 1.20 -18.97 20.89
C PHE A 4 2.03 -17.92 21.64
N LEU A 5 2.26 -18.15 22.95
CA LEU A 5 3.12 -17.29 23.77
C LEU A 5 4.57 -17.39 23.32
N LEU A 6 5.06 -18.59 22.96
CA LEU A 6 6.40 -18.80 22.41
C LEU A 6 6.60 -18.09 21.06
N LEU A 7 5.58 -18.12 20.20
CA LEU A 7 5.60 -17.40 18.92
C LEU A 7 5.64 -15.89 19.13
N LEU A 8 4.90 -15.37 20.10
CA LEU A 8 4.88 -13.95 20.48
C LEU A 8 6.24 -13.51 21.07
N VAL A 9 6.86 -14.34 21.90
CA VAL A 9 8.20 -14.07 22.48
C VAL A 9 9.29 -14.16 21.43
N CYS A 10 9.20 -15.06 20.44
CA CYS A 10 10.12 -15.10 19.30
C CYS A 10 9.96 -13.88 18.37
N LEU A 11 8.77 -13.31 18.27
CA LEU A 11 8.50 -12.10 17.48
C LEU A 11 9.01 -10.82 18.16
N THR A 12 9.23 -10.83 19.48
CA THR A 12 9.75 -9.65 20.21
C THR A 12 11.28 -9.57 20.28
N TYR A 13 12.00 -10.63 19.89
CA TYR A 13 13.46 -10.57 19.75
C TYR A 13 13.81 -9.82 18.46
N SER A 14 14.21 -8.57 18.62
CA SER A 14 14.85 -7.68 17.64
C SER A 14 14.40 -7.92 16.18
N LEU A 15 13.26 -7.37 15.81
CA LEU A 15 12.92 -7.11 14.42
C LEU A 15 13.78 -5.94 13.91
N ASP A 16 15.09 -6.12 13.87
CA ASP A 16 15.89 -5.36 12.94
C ASP A 16 15.40 -5.76 11.55
N ALA A 17 14.86 -4.80 10.84
CA ALA A 17 14.35 -5.04 9.49
C ALA A 17 15.52 -5.46 8.59
N PHE A 18 15.74 -6.76 8.49
CA PHE A 18 16.78 -7.32 7.65
C PHE A 18 16.23 -7.42 6.23
N TYR A 19 16.68 -6.51 5.37
CA TYR A 19 16.42 -6.62 3.94
C TYR A 19 17.51 -7.47 3.30
N LEU A 20 17.13 -8.61 2.72
CA LEU A 20 18.02 -9.33 1.84
C LEU A 20 18.34 -8.45 0.63
N PRO A 21 19.62 -8.18 0.31
CA PRO A 21 19.97 -7.43 -0.90
C PRO A 21 19.49 -8.24 -2.11
N GLY A 22 18.48 -7.72 -2.81
CA GLY A 22 17.83 -8.39 -3.94
C GLY A 22 18.66 -8.39 -5.23
N LEU A 23 19.77 -7.61 -5.28
CA LEU A 23 20.63 -7.46 -6.44
C LEU A 23 22.08 -7.68 -6.04
N ALA A 24 22.87 -8.20 -6.99
CA ALA A 24 24.31 -8.29 -6.83
C ALA A 24 24.93 -6.88 -6.76
N PRO A 25 25.91 -6.64 -5.86
CA PRO A 25 26.59 -5.37 -5.78
C PRO A 25 27.38 -5.10 -7.06
N VAL A 26 27.25 -3.88 -7.57
CA VAL A 26 28.06 -3.39 -8.70
C VAL A 26 29.32 -2.72 -8.13
N ASN A 27 30.48 -3.11 -8.66
CA ASN A 27 31.74 -2.46 -8.34
C ASN A 27 32.05 -1.44 -9.42
N PHE A 28 32.50 -0.26 -9.03
CA PHE A 28 32.94 0.80 -9.93
C PHE A 28 34.44 1.02 -9.77
N CYS A 29 35.13 1.22 -10.89
CA CYS A 29 36.58 1.42 -10.91
C CYS A 29 36.97 2.78 -11.49
N GLU A 30 38.13 3.26 -11.11
CA GLU A 30 38.73 4.45 -11.74
C GLU A 30 39.01 4.22 -13.23
N LYS A 31 39.10 5.28 -14.00
CA LYS A 31 39.24 5.25 -15.44
C LYS A 31 40.40 4.38 -15.95
N GLU A 32 41.50 4.35 -15.19
CA GLU A 32 42.69 3.54 -15.54
C GLU A 32 42.51 2.04 -15.32
N GLN A 33 41.58 1.62 -14.45
CA GLN A 33 41.31 0.25 -14.08
C GLN A 33 39.95 -0.26 -14.61
N SER A 34 39.32 0.54 -15.48
CA SER A 34 37.99 0.24 -16.01
C SER A 34 38.00 -1.01 -16.89
N SER A 35 37.01 -1.92 -16.63
CA SER A 35 36.81 -3.14 -17.41
C SER A 35 35.30 -3.38 -17.57
N ASN A 36 34.90 -4.36 -18.39
CA ASN A 36 33.48 -4.74 -18.54
C ASN A 36 32.82 -5.19 -17.23
N THR A 37 33.61 -5.71 -16.28
CA THR A 37 33.14 -6.14 -14.97
C THR A 37 33.20 -5.04 -13.90
N CYS A 38 33.94 -3.95 -14.16
CA CYS A 38 34.11 -2.81 -13.27
C CYS A 38 34.09 -1.52 -14.08
N PRO A 39 32.90 -0.98 -14.42
CA PRO A 39 32.77 0.24 -15.22
C PRO A 39 33.21 1.49 -14.44
N ASN A 40 33.71 2.48 -15.15
CA ASN A 40 33.98 3.80 -14.56
C ASN A 40 32.72 4.68 -14.53
N ALA A 41 31.86 4.57 -15.54
CA ALA A 41 30.64 5.39 -15.62
C ALA A 41 29.59 4.89 -14.63
N VAL A 42 29.09 5.80 -13.82
CA VAL A 42 27.99 5.55 -12.88
C VAL A 42 26.70 6.10 -13.48
N PRO A 43 25.79 5.23 -14.00
CA PRO A 43 24.59 5.68 -14.67
C PRO A 43 23.61 6.29 -13.69
N LEU A 44 23.13 7.50 -13.99
CA LEU A 44 22.00 8.13 -13.33
C LEU A 44 20.78 7.98 -14.22
N PHE A 45 19.70 7.46 -13.64
CA PHE A 45 18.41 7.35 -14.30
C PHE A 45 17.43 8.35 -13.70
N VAL A 46 16.57 8.91 -14.53
CA VAL A 46 15.44 9.75 -14.13
C VAL A 46 14.16 8.95 -14.20
N ASN A 47 13.24 9.20 -13.30
CA ASN A 47 11.95 8.54 -13.22
C ASN A 47 10.82 9.59 -13.33
N LYS A 48 9.60 9.19 -12.99
CA LYS A 48 8.45 10.10 -12.94
C LYS A 48 8.69 11.29 -12.00
N LEU A 49 7.91 12.34 -12.21
CA LEU A 49 7.70 13.40 -11.25
C LEU A 49 6.30 13.25 -10.64
N ASP A 50 6.21 13.28 -9.34
CA ASP A 50 4.94 13.24 -8.61
C ASP A 50 4.81 14.40 -7.60
N SER A 51 3.63 14.58 -7.06
CA SER A 51 3.31 15.65 -6.13
C SER A 51 2.29 15.20 -5.10
N ASP A 52 2.47 15.61 -3.86
CA ASP A 52 1.49 15.37 -2.78
C ASP A 52 0.19 16.15 -2.97
N GLN A 53 0.22 17.22 -3.75
CA GLN A 53 -0.95 18.09 -4.04
C GLN A 53 -1.70 17.65 -5.31
N SER A 54 -1.10 16.77 -6.13
CA SER A 54 -1.70 16.23 -7.34
C SER A 54 -1.45 14.73 -7.43
N VAL A 55 -2.50 13.94 -7.54
CA VAL A 55 -2.39 12.46 -7.67
C VAL A 55 -1.92 12.05 -9.06
N ILE A 56 -1.67 12.99 -9.96
CA ILE A 56 -1.29 12.75 -11.36
C ILE A 56 0.23 12.89 -11.50
N PRO A 57 1.01 11.81 -11.63
CA PRO A 57 2.42 11.89 -11.93
C PRO A 57 2.63 12.14 -13.42
N TYR A 58 3.75 12.76 -13.76
CA TYR A 58 4.17 13.01 -15.14
C TYR A 58 5.52 12.37 -15.44
N GLU A 59 5.78 12.08 -16.71
CA GLU A 59 7.10 11.67 -17.15
C GLU A 59 8.09 12.84 -17.08
N TYR A 60 9.38 12.53 -16.94
CA TYR A 60 10.43 13.54 -16.92
C TYR A 60 10.43 14.43 -18.18
N HIS A 61 10.07 13.85 -19.32
CA HIS A 61 10.01 14.56 -20.62
C HIS A 61 8.82 15.51 -20.74
N SER A 62 7.79 15.35 -19.90
CA SER A 62 6.61 16.23 -19.91
C SER A 62 6.97 17.65 -19.44
N PHE A 63 7.97 17.77 -18.60
CA PHE A 63 8.58 19.04 -18.24
C PHE A 63 9.80 19.28 -19.12
N ASP A 64 10.07 20.50 -19.52
CA ASP A 64 11.12 20.86 -20.44
C ASP A 64 12.54 20.80 -19.84
N PHE A 65 12.90 19.64 -19.23
CA PHE A 65 14.25 19.39 -18.74
C PHE A 65 15.20 18.90 -19.84
N CYS A 66 16.48 18.78 -19.50
CA CYS A 66 17.49 18.21 -20.39
C CYS A 66 17.26 16.70 -20.59
N THR A 67 17.19 16.24 -21.83
CA THR A 67 16.91 14.84 -22.20
C THR A 67 18.01 14.27 -23.08
N VAL A 68 18.12 12.93 -23.12
CA VAL A 68 19.01 12.15 -24.00
C VAL A 68 18.14 11.18 -24.81
N SER A 69 18.72 10.55 -25.84
CA SER A 69 18.06 9.49 -26.61
C SER A 69 17.62 8.32 -25.70
N GLU A 70 16.47 7.74 -26.00
CA GLU A 70 15.84 6.69 -25.14
C GLU A 70 16.39 5.28 -25.38
N GLU A 71 17.41 5.10 -26.26
CA GLU A 71 17.89 3.80 -26.73
C GLU A 71 18.37 2.86 -25.59
N ASP A 72 18.85 3.42 -24.46
CA ASP A 72 19.40 2.67 -23.33
C ASP A 72 18.45 2.62 -22.10
N SER A 73 17.15 2.76 -22.30
CA SER A 73 16.17 2.70 -21.18
C SER A 73 16.08 1.28 -20.62
N PRO A 74 16.19 1.11 -19.29
CA PRO A 74 16.03 -0.21 -18.67
C PRO A 74 14.60 -0.72 -18.82
N VAL A 75 14.44 -2.05 -18.97
CA VAL A 75 13.12 -2.67 -19.07
C VAL A 75 12.42 -2.67 -17.71
N GLU A 76 11.24 -2.08 -17.66
CA GLU A 76 10.41 -2.01 -16.47
C GLU A 76 9.61 -3.29 -16.27
N ASN A 77 9.47 -3.74 -15.02
CA ASN A 77 8.59 -4.85 -14.69
C ASN A 77 7.11 -4.42 -14.57
N LEU A 78 6.19 -5.38 -14.55
CA LEU A 78 4.75 -5.11 -14.50
C LEU A 78 4.36 -4.22 -13.30
N GLY A 79 4.95 -4.45 -12.13
CA GLY A 79 4.66 -3.67 -10.93
C GLY A 79 5.13 -2.21 -11.07
N GLN A 80 6.28 -1.96 -11.65
CA GLN A 80 6.78 -0.61 -11.93
C GLN A 80 5.84 0.14 -12.87
N VAL A 81 5.42 -0.52 -13.97
CA VAL A 81 4.48 0.07 -14.92
C VAL A 81 3.15 0.45 -14.26
N LEU A 82 2.62 -0.41 -13.37
CA LEU A 82 1.38 -0.14 -12.64
C LEU A 82 1.51 1.02 -11.64
N PHE A 83 2.69 1.21 -11.05
CA PHE A 83 2.98 2.38 -10.19
C PHE A 83 3.31 3.65 -10.99
N GLY A 84 3.25 3.58 -12.31
CA GLY A 84 3.53 4.72 -13.18
C GLY A 84 5.00 5.11 -13.17
N GLU A 85 5.91 4.20 -12.84
CA GLU A 85 7.34 4.42 -13.00
C GLU A 85 7.70 4.41 -14.48
N ARG A 86 8.57 5.37 -14.88
CA ARG A 86 9.10 5.50 -16.22
C ARG A 86 10.57 5.85 -16.10
N ILE A 87 11.41 4.82 -16.14
CA ILE A 87 12.84 4.98 -15.92
C ILE A 87 13.52 5.29 -17.27
N ARG A 88 14.19 6.42 -17.35
CA ARG A 88 14.87 6.92 -18.55
C ARG A 88 16.32 7.25 -18.23
N PRO A 89 17.23 7.12 -19.20
CA PRO A 89 18.59 7.61 -19.03
C PRO A 89 18.61 9.12 -18.86
N SER A 90 19.58 9.62 -18.11
CA SER A 90 19.76 11.05 -17.87
C SER A 90 20.98 11.61 -18.61
N PRO A 91 21.02 12.93 -18.89
CA PRO A 91 22.17 13.58 -19.50
C PRO A 91 23.34 13.80 -18.54
N TYR A 92 23.18 13.44 -17.24
CA TYR A 92 24.21 13.64 -16.22
C TYR A 92 25.33 12.61 -16.38
N ASN A 93 26.54 13.05 -16.64
CA ASN A 93 27.70 12.18 -16.78
C ASN A 93 28.50 12.13 -15.48
N ILE A 94 28.38 11.02 -14.74
CA ILE A 94 29.04 10.79 -13.46
C ILE A 94 30.09 9.70 -13.67
N SER A 95 31.38 10.06 -13.40
CA SER A 95 32.49 9.11 -13.40
C SER A 95 32.90 8.79 -11.96
N PHE A 96 33.32 7.57 -11.70
CA PHE A 96 33.70 7.11 -10.35
C PHE A 96 34.92 7.89 -9.84
N ILE A 97 34.82 8.48 -8.64
CA ILE A 97 35.83 9.30 -7.94
C ILE A 97 36.24 10.59 -8.70
N GLU A 98 35.61 10.93 -9.81
CA GLU A 98 35.90 12.18 -10.52
C GLU A 98 34.99 13.30 -10.00
N ASN A 99 35.61 14.28 -9.31
CA ASN A 99 34.88 15.46 -8.84
C ASN A 99 34.68 16.44 -10.03
N LYS A 100 33.44 16.85 -10.26
CA LYS A 100 33.07 17.84 -11.28
C LYS A 100 32.45 19.06 -10.61
N GLN A 101 32.98 20.24 -10.90
CA GLN A 101 32.40 21.47 -10.37
C GLN A 101 31.73 22.24 -11.50
N CYS A 102 30.48 22.62 -11.27
CA CYS A 102 29.72 23.53 -12.19
C CYS A 102 29.75 23.11 -13.64
N SER A 103 29.49 21.84 -13.95
CA SER A 103 29.48 21.35 -15.31
C SER A 103 28.20 21.77 -16.03
N PHE A 104 28.34 22.28 -17.28
CA PHE A 104 27.20 22.63 -18.13
C PHE A 104 26.47 21.37 -18.61
N LEU A 105 25.15 21.40 -18.60
CA LEU A 105 24.30 20.28 -19.05
C LEU A 105 23.59 20.64 -20.36
N CYS A 106 22.69 21.62 -20.33
CA CYS A 106 21.96 22.13 -21.47
C CYS A 106 21.42 23.54 -21.24
N GLU A 107 20.94 24.18 -22.29
CA GLU A 107 20.29 25.49 -22.25
C GLU A 107 18.89 25.39 -22.83
N LYS A 108 17.94 26.02 -22.16
CA LYS A 108 16.56 26.17 -22.62
C LYS A 108 16.21 27.63 -22.75
N GLU A 109 15.64 27.99 -23.90
CA GLU A 109 15.18 29.35 -24.20
C GLU A 109 13.67 29.36 -24.30
N TYR A 110 13.05 30.35 -23.67
CA TYR A 110 11.61 30.59 -23.73
C TYR A 110 11.38 31.98 -24.34
N LYS A 111 10.75 32.01 -25.52
CA LYS A 111 10.47 33.27 -26.26
C LYS A 111 9.03 33.71 -25.97
N SER A 112 8.88 34.98 -25.64
CA SER A 112 7.57 35.55 -25.30
C SER A 112 6.58 35.56 -26.49
N GLY A 113 7.05 35.49 -27.71
CA GLY A 113 6.27 35.43 -28.95
C GLY A 113 5.72 34.04 -29.31
N ASP A 114 6.29 32.95 -28.75
CA ASP A 114 5.91 31.58 -29.10
C ASP A 114 4.83 31.04 -28.12
N ALA A 115 3.76 30.52 -28.69
CA ALA A 115 2.66 29.93 -27.90
C ALA A 115 3.07 28.63 -27.23
N GLU A 116 3.99 27.85 -27.84
CA GLU A 116 4.48 26.60 -27.31
C GLU A 116 5.41 26.83 -26.11
N ASP A 117 6.35 27.77 -26.24
CA ASP A 117 7.24 28.14 -25.14
C ASP A 117 6.48 28.70 -23.94
N LYS A 118 5.43 29.47 -24.17
CA LYS A 118 4.51 29.93 -23.11
C LYS A 118 3.78 28.75 -22.41
N ARG A 119 3.39 27.73 -23.18
CA ARG A 119 2.75 26.53 -22.62
C ARG A 119 3.74 25.76 -21.75
N ARG A 120 4.98 25.56 -22.22
CA ARG A 120 6.06 24.89 -21.48
C ARG A 120 6.37 25.61 -20.17
N LEU A 121 6.54 26.95 -20.24
CA LEU A 121 6.82 27.75 -19.04
C LEU A 121 5.69 27.70 -18.03
N LYS A 122 4.42 27.79 -18.49
CA LYS A 122 3.24 27.62 -17.60
C LYS A 122 3.19 26.24 -16.95
N LEU A 123 3.60 25.18 -17.67
CA LEU A 123 3.65 23.84 -17.10
C LEU A 123 4.70 23.73 -16.00
N LEU A 124 5.91 24.32 -16.21
CA LEU A 124 6.95 24.39 -15.18
C LEU A 124 6.48 25.18 -13.95
N GLN A 125 5.87 26.36 -14.15
CA GLN A 125 5.32 27.17 -13.05
C GLN A 125 4.25 26.40 -12.27
N ARG A 126 3.37 25.70 -12.98
CA ARG A 126 2.36 24.85 -12.35
C ARG A 126 2.99 23.69 -11.57
N GLY A 127 4.03 23.06 -12.11
CA GLY A 127 4.80 22.02 -11.44
C GLY A 127 5.43 22.50 -10.14
N MET A 128 6.08 23.66 -10.14
CA MET A 128 6.65 24.30 -8.94
C MET A 128 5.58 24.68 -7.92
N LYS A 129 4.44 25.23 -8.38
CA LYS A 129 3.31 25.60 -7.50
C LYS A 129 2.69 24.39 -6.81
N LEU A 130 2.65 23.23 -7.47
CA LEU A 130 2.11 21.97 -6.95
C LEU A 130 3.17 21.10 -6.30
N ASN A 131 4.38 21.62 -6.08
CA ASN A 131 5.50 20.91 -5.45
C ASN A 131 5.80 19.55 -6.09
N TYR A 132 5.96 19.50 -7.44
CA TYR A 132 6.41 18.28 -8.10
C TYR A 132 7.85 17.96 -7.74
N GLN A 133 8.12 16.68 -7.49
CA GLN A 133 9.40 16.18 -7.02
C GLN A 133 10.02 15.21 -8.02
N HIS A 134 11.34 15.31 -8.18
CA HIS A 134 12.13 14.39 -8.97
C HIS A 134 12.42 13.10 -8.21
N HIS A 135 12.34 11.99 -8.91
CA HIS A 135 12.77 10.68 -8.44
C HIS A 135 13.95 10.20 -9.32
N TRP A 136 15.15 10.36 -8.83
CA TRP A 136 16.36 9.91 -9.51
C TRP A 136 16.89 8.62 -8.90
N ILE A 137 17.60 7.83 -9.71
CA ILE A 137 18.09 6.51 -9.34
C ILE A 137 19.54 6.39 -9.77
N ILE A 138 20.40 6.00 -8.84
CA ILE A 138 21.80 5.64 -9.09
C ILE A 138 22.08 4.30 -8.41
N ASP A 139 22.64 3.33 -9.11
CA ASP A 139 22.92 1.98 -8.59
C ASP A 139 21.72 1.40 -7.84
N ASN A 140 20.53 1.52 -8.42
CA ASN A 140 19.25 1.07 -7.83
C ASN A 140 18.83 1.74 -6.51
N MET A 141 19.60 2.74 -6.04
CA MET A 141 19.27 3.55 -4.87
C MET A 141 18.52 4.81 -5.28
N PRO A 142 17.50 5.26 -4.54
CA PRO A 142 16.93 6.57 -4.75
C PRO A 142 17.94 7.65 -4.33
N VAL A 143 18.00 8.69 -5.11
CA VAL A 143 18.75 9.89 -4.74
C VAL A 143 17.97 10.64 -3.68
N SER A 144 18.60 10.97 -2.56
CA SER A 144 17.94 11.54 -1.40
C SER A 144 18.22 13.04 -1.24
N PHE A 145 17.20 13.76 -0.82
CA PHE A 145 17.28 15.15 -0.38
C PHE A 145 17.20 15.19 1.14
N CYS A 146 18.30 15.61 1.78
CA CYS A 146 18.39 15.66 3.22
C CYS A 146 18.44 17.11 3.72
N PHE A 147 17.59 17.44 4.68
CA PHE A 147 17.57 18.75 5.33
C PHE A 147 17.35 18.62 6.83
N THR A 148 17.79 19.62 7.57
CA THR A 148 17.58 19.65 9.02
C THR A 148 16.28 20.37 9.34
N ASN A 149 15.37 19.69 10.02
CA ASN A 149 14.10 20.28 10.45
C ASN A 149 14.33 21.27 11.61
N GLN A 150 13.32 22.14 11.90
CA GLN A 150 13.32 23.08 13.02
C GLN A 150 13.61 22.42 14.38
N GLN A 151 13.36 21.12 14.51
CA GLN A 151 13.65 20.30 15.70
C GLN A 151 15.06 19.69 15.71
N GLN A 152 15.98 20.13 14.83
CA GLN A 152 17.34 19.62 14.66
C GLN A 152 17.47 18.15 14.23
N PHE A 153 16.37 17.52 13.72
CA PHE A 153 16.44 16.20 13.13
C PHE A 153 16.80 16.29 11.64
N ASN A 154 17.72 15.44 11.20
CA ASN A 154 18.01 15.26 9.79
C ASN A 154 16.93 14.39 9.15
N VAL A 155 16.17 14.96 8.24
CA VAL A 155 15.15 14.26 7.46
C VAL A 155 15.68 14.06 6.05
N CYS A 156 15.69 12.81 5.57
CA CYS A 156 16.09 12.46 4.22
C CYS A 156 14.88 11.92 3.45
N LEU A 157 14.52 12.59 2.36
CA LEU A 157 13.44 12.18 1.45
C LEU A 157 14.03 11.48 0.23
N PRO A 158 13.40 10.42 -0.31
CA PRO A 158 13.88 9.71 -1.50
C PRO A 158 13.57 10.45 -2.82
N SER A 159 13.27 11.73 -2.73
CA SER A 159 12.92 12.62 -3.83
C SER A 159 13.35 14.04 -3.49
N PHE A 160 13.42 14.92 -4.50
CA PHE A 160 13.72 16.33 -4.28
C PHE A 160 12.87 17.22 -5.20
N PRO A 161 12.49 18.44 -4.74
CA PRO A 161 11.59 19.32 -5.46
C PRO A 161 12.24 19.84 -6.77
N MET A 162 11.42 20.03 -7.81
CA MET A 162 11.87 20.62 -9.06
C MET A 162 12.11 22.12 -8.97
N GLY A 163 11.57 22.74 -7.95
CA GLY A 163 11.63 24.18 -7.71
C GLY A 163 10.72 24.54 -6.55
N CYS A 164 10.56 25.82 -6.29
CA CYS A 164 9.65 26.30 -5.24
C CYS A 164 8.97 27.62 -5.65
N TYR A 165 7.98 28.00 -4.87
CA TYR A 165 7.14 29.17 -5.15
C TYR A 165 7.01 30.06 -3.93
N VAL A 166 7.11 31.39 -4.14
CA VAL A 166 6.82 32.42 -3.13
C VAL A 166 5.49 33.05 -3.46
N THR A 167 4.58 33.03 -2.47
CA THR A 167 3.22 33.56 -2.66
C THR A 167 3.23 35.06 -2.89
N PRO A 168 2.14 35.65 -3.45
CA PRO A 168 2.02 37.11 -3.61
C PRO A 168 2.16 37.87 -2.29
N ASP A 169 1.81 37.22 -1.15
CA ASP A 169 1.97 37.79 0.21
C ASP A 169 3.42 37.75 0.71
N GLY A 170 4.38 37.32 -0.12
CA GLY A 170 5.79 37.18 0.27
C GLY A 170 6.09 36.00 1.18
N ARG A 171 5.19 35.02 1.30
CA ARG A 171 5.41 33.82 2.11
C ARG A 171 6.04 32.71 1.26
N PRO A 172 7.26 32.26 1.61
CA PRO A 172 7.87 31.14 0.92
C PRO A 172 7.11 29.83 1.23
N LYS A 173 6.93 28.99 0.21
CA LYS A 173 6.33 27.66 0.34
C LYS A 173 7.37 26.57 0.03
N ASP A 174 7.12 25.39 0.59
CA ASP A 174 7.88 24.17 0.33
C ASP A 174 9.39 24.37 0.50
N ALA A 175 10.21 24.02 -0.47
CA ALA A 175 11.65 24.14 -0.40
C ALA A 175 12.16 25.60 -0.30
N CYS A 176 11.37 26.61 -0.68
CA CYS A 176 11.73 28.02 -0.49
C CYS A 176 11.86 28.41 0.99
N VAL A 177 11.26 27.69 1.91
CA VAL A 177 11.38 27.92 3.35
C VAL A 177 12.78 27.60 3.88
N LEU A 178 13.53 26.76 3.18
CA LEU A 178 14.85 26.29 3.59
C LEU A 178 15.98 27.29 3.31
N ASP A 179 15.74 28.25 2.41
CA ASP A 179 16.76 29.23 2.00
C ASP A 179 16.17 30.65 1.93
N ASN A 180 16.65 31.52 2.79
CA ASN A 180 16.19 32.91 2.89
C ASN A 180 16.49 33.78 1.65
N ARG A 181 17.23 33.29 0.67
CA ARG A 181 17.53 33.98 -0.58
C ARG A 181 16.33 34.01 -1.56
N TYR A 182 15.32 33.18 -1.30
CA TYR A 182 14.09 33.12 -2.09
C TYR A 182 13.04 34.06 -1.48
N ASP A 183 13.16 35.37 -1.77
CA ASP A 183 12.42 36.46 -1.09
C ASP A 183 11.44 37.25 -1.98
N LYS A 184 11.54 37.12 -3.32
CA LYS A 184 10.68 37.89 -4.23
C LYS A 184 9.24 37.40 -4.20
N PRO A 185 8.26 38.27 -3.90
CA PRO A 185 6.84 37.90 -3.94
C PRO A 185 6.42 37.49 -5.36
N ASP A 186 5.43 36.61 -5.45
CA ASP A 186 4.84 36.08 -6.69
C ASP A 186 5.86 35.60 -7.72
N SER A 187 6.90 34.92 -7.25
CA SER A 187 7.95 34.39 -8.11
C SER A 187 8.19 32.89 -7.89
N TYR A 188 8.57 32.26 -9.00
CA TYR A 188 8.91 30.84 -9.06
C TYR A 188 10.43 30.70 -9.16
N TYR A 189 11.00 29.76 -8.41
CA TYR A 189 12.42 29.45 -8.45
C TYR A 189 12.60 28.01 -8.95
N LEU A 190 13.03 27.87 -10.20
CA LEU A 190 13.35 26.58 -10.78
C LEU A 190 14.74 26.14 -10.32
N PHE A 191 14.88 24.92 -9.83
CA PHE A 191 16.17 24.37 -9.45
C PHE A 191 16.92 23.86 -10.69
N ASN A 192 17.70 24.74 -11.28
CA ASN A 192 18.49 24.51 -12.48
C ASN A 192 19.92 24.05 -12.19
N HIS A 193 20.31 24.00 -10.91
CA HIS A 193 21.58 23.47 -10.47
C HIS A 193 21.38 22.40 -9.40
N VAL A 194 22.14 21.31 -9.49
CA VAL A 194 22.12 20.22 -8.52
C VAL A 194 23.54 19.86 -8.09
N ASP A 195 23.80 19.91 -6.79
CA ASP A 195 25.02 19.38 -6.21
C ASP A 195 24.77 17.92 -5.80
N ILE A 196 25.47 16.99 -6.43
CA ILE A 196 25.36 15.55 -6.22
C ILE A 196 26.51 15.10 -5.34
N LEU A 197 26.24 14.74 -4.10
CA LEU A 197 27.19 14.15 -3.16
C LEU A 197 27.04 12.63 -3.17
N VAL A 198 28.07 11.92 -3.65
CA VAL A 198 28.10 10.46 -3.69
C VAL A 198 29.03 9.93 -2.61
N GLU A 199 28.46 9.20 -1.67
CA GLU A 199 29.23 8.48 -0.64
C GLU A 199 29.55 7.06 -1.15
N TYR A 200 30.83 6.68 -1.11
CA TYR A 200 31.28 5.38 -1.59
C TYR A 200 32.16 4.66 -0.57
N ARG A 201 32.12 3.33 -0.60
CA ARG A 201 33.02 2.48 0.18
C ARG A 201 34.11 1.94 -0.72
N ASP A 202 35.35 2.16 -0.33
CA ASP A 202 36.51 1.55 -0.96
C ASP A 202 36.62 0.06 -0.57
N LEU A 203 36.83 -0.80 -1.55
CA LEU A 203 36.98 -2.24 -1.37
C LEU A 203 38.42 -2.68 -1.09
N SER A 204 39.40 -1.79 -1.28
CA SER A 204 40.80 -2.10 -1.06
C SER A 204 41.11 -2.47 0.42
N HIS A 205 40.31 -2.00 1.35
CA HIS A 205 40.44 -2.29 2.79
C HIS A 205 39.63 -3.50 3.30
N ASP A 206 38.75 -4.08 2.48
CA ASP A 206 38.00 -5.29 2.86
C ASP A 206 38.84 -6.54 2.64
N SER A 207 39.68 -6.86 3.65
CA SER A 207 40.59 -8.01 3.67
C SER A 207 39.86 -9.36 3.80
N ASN A 208 39.05 -9.74 2.83
CA ASN A 208 38.64 -11.11 2.70
C ASN A 208 39.61 -11.85 1.76
N MET A 209 40.25 -12.86 2.28
CA MET A 209 41.43 -13.60 1.79
C MET A 209 41.27 -14.28 0.42
N PHE A 210 40.14 -14.14 -0.27
CA PHE A 210 39.86 -14.88 -1.52
C PHE A 210 39.49 -14.02 -2.75
N ASP A 211 39.38 -12.69 -2.61
CA ASP A 211 38.94 -11.88 -3.73
C ASP A 211 39.63 -10.50 -3.65
N HIS A 212 40.62 -10.27 -4.53
CA HIS A 212 41.20 -8.94 -4.74
C HIS A 212 40.15 -8.04 -5.40
N LYS A 213 39.24 -7.48 -4.58
CA LYS A 213 38.22 -6.56 -5.07
C LYS A 213 38.84 -5.22 -5.32
N VAL A 214 38.98 -4.88 -6.59
CA VAL A 214 39.43 -3.56 -7.05
C VAL A 214 38.21 -2.66 -7.17
N GLY A 215 38.36 -1.38 -6.83
CA GLY A 215 37.31 -0.36 -6.98
C GLY A 215 36.49 -0.12 -5.73
N GLY A 216 35.34 0.52 -5.89
CA GLY A 216 34.45 0.88 -4.78
C GLY A 216 32.97 0.64 -5.12
N ARG A 217 32.13 0.77 -4.11
CA ARG A 217 30.67 0.63 -4.21
C ARG A 217 29.98 1.90 -3.77
N VAL A 218 28.95 2.28 -4.50
CA VAL A 218 28.10 3.40 -4.11
C VAL A 218 27.24 2.99 -2.91
N ILE A 219 27.25 3.81 -1.86
CA ILE A 219 26.53 3.57 -0.61
C ILE A 219 25.34 4.50 -0.48
N ARG A 220 25.53 5.81 -0.68
CA ARG A 220 24.51 6.83 -0.47
C ARG A 220 24.70 7.98 -1.45
N ILE A 221 23.58 8.50 -1.94
CA ILE A 221 23.57 9.64 -2.83
C ILE A 221 22.66 10.72 -2.25
N LYS A 222 23.23 11.91 -2.07
CA LYS A 222 22.50 13.11 -1.63
C LYS A 222 22.52 14.16 -2.71
N VAL A 223 21.42 14.88 -2.85
CA VAL A 223 21.29 16.00 -3.77
C VAL A 223 20.91 17.25 -3.01
N ILE A 224 21.53 18.36 -3.37
CA ILE A 224 21.16 19.71 -2.91
C ILE A 224 20.75 20.50 -4.14
N PRO A 225 19.45 20.66 -4.39
CA PRO A 225 18.95 21.43 -5.52
C PRO A 225 19.03 22.94 -5.21
N ARG A 226 19.46 23.73 -6.19
CA ARG A 226 19.57 25.19 -6.07
C ARG A 226 19.09 25.90 -7.34
N SER A 227 18.55 27.10 -7.18
CA SER A 227 18.26 28.01 -8.30
C SER A 227 19.43 28.97 -8.46
N ILE A 228 20.04 29.01 -9.64
CA ILE A 228 21.20 29.84 -9.92
C ILE A 228 21.00 30.64 -11.25
N LYS A 229 21.22 31.94 -11.20
CA LYS A 229 21.23 32.78 -12.39
C LYS A 229 22.59 32.72 -13.06
N HIS A 230 22.66 32.07 -14.21
CA HIS A 230 23.83 32.08 -15.08
C HIS A 230 23.68 33.14 -16.17
N THR A 231 24.74 33.88 -16.45
CA THR A 231 24.76 34.89 -17.52
C THR A 231 25.21 34.30 -18.86
N ASP A 232 26.26 33.48 -18.85
CA ASP A 232 26.85 32.90 -20.06
C ASP A 232 27.37 31.48 -19.83
N LYS A 233 27.44 30.67 -20.90
CA LYS A 233 28.00 29.31 -20.86
C LYS A 233 29.46 29.23 -20.44
N ASN A 234 30.23 30.28 -20.69
CA ASN A 234 31.68 30.31 -20.47
C ASN A 234 32.06 30.85 -19.07
N SER A 235 31.11 31.47 -18.36
CA SER A 235 31.32 32.04 -17.02
C SER A 235 30.35 31.48 -16.02
N LEU A 236 30.42 30.16 -15.81
CA LEU A 236 29.55 29.49 -14.86
C LEU A 236 30.04 29.71 -13.41
N ASN A 237 29.18 30.21 -12.55
CA ASN A 237 29.45 30.37 -11.12
C ASN A 237 28.38 29.61 -10.30
N CYS A 238 28.79 28.52 -9.66
CA CYS A 238 27.94 27.70 -8.81
C CYS A 238 28.30 27.80 -7.32
N GLY A 239 29.04 28.83 -6.91
CA GLY A 239 29.42 29.07 -5.53
C GLY A 239 28.17 29.27 -4.60
N GLU A 240 28.40 29.23 -3.31
CA GLU A 240 27.32 29.44 -2.33
C GLU A 240 26.68 30.81 -2.37
N THR A 241 27.43 31.83 -2.92
CA THR A 241 26.98 33.21 -3.08
C THR A 241 26.26 33.48 -4.39
N ALA A 242 26.00 32.43 -5.21
CA ALA A 242 25.31 32.59 -6.48
C ALA A 242 23.88 33.11 -6.27
N VAL A 243 23.49 34.08 -7.14
CA VAL A 243 22.16 34.73 -7.02
C VAL A 243 21.08 33.80 -7.59
N PRO A 244 19.95 33.63 -6.91
CA PRO A 244 18.83 32.86 -7.44
C PRO A 244 18.23 33.46 -8.70
N GLN A 245 17.68 32.62 -9.58
CA GLN A 245 16.96 33.05 -10.75
C GLN A 245 15.45 32.99 -10.54
N PRO A 246 14.77 34.09 -10.18
CA PRO A 246 13.33 34.13 -10.14
C PRO A 246 12.73 34.06 -11.55
N ILE A 247 11.68 33.32 -11.73
CA ILE A 247 10.89 33.21 -12.95
C ILE A 247 9.55 33.92 -12.70
N SER A 248 9.31 35.06 -13.33
CA SER A 248 8.01 35.71 -13.29
C SER A 248 7.14 35.29 -14.49
N VAL A 249 5.83 35.46 -14.38
CA VAL A 249 4.86 35.13 -15.45
C VAL A 249 5.01 36.07 -16.66
N THR A 250 5.67 37.21 -16.49
CA THR A 250 5.74 38.33 -17.44
C THR A 250 7.09 38.46 -18.13
N ASP A 251 8.05 37.54 -17.85
CA ASP A 251 9.41 37.72 -18.41
C ASP A 251 9.45 37.58 -19.92
N GLU A 252 10.03 38.57 -20.53
CA GLU A 252 10.38 38.60 -21.96
C GLU A 252 11.66 37.79 -22.19
N ASN A 253 11.61 36.80 -23.10
CA ASN A 253 12.76 35.98 -23.53
C ASN A 253 13.67 35.50 -22.39
N MET A 254 13.28 34.42 -21.75
CA MET A 254 14.03 33.86 -20.65
C MET A 254 14.94 32.72 -21.09
N LYS A 255 16.19 32.73 -20.57
CA LYS A 255 17.15 31.64 -20.75
C LYS A 255 17.40 30.93 -19.40
N VAL A 256 17.36 29.62 -19.41
CA VAL A 256 17.69 28.77 -18.26
C VAL A 256 18.85 27.86 -18.66
N LEU A 257 19.97 28.00 -17.94
CA LEU A 257 21.12 27.11 -18.10
C LEU A 257 21.07 26.08 -16.97
N TYR A 258 21.10 24.81 -17.35
CA TYR A 258 21.18 23.71 -16.39
C TYR A 258 22.64 23.32 -16.17
N THR A 259 22.99 23.18 -14.90
CA THR A 259 24.36 22.85 -14.47
C THR A 259 24.31 21.81 -13.33
N TYR A 260 25.42 21.11 -13.10
CA TYR A 260 25.54 20.17 -12.00
C TYR A 260 26.96 20.10 -11.45
N SER A 261 27.08 19.71 -10.20
CA SER A 261 28.37 19.42 -9.55
C SER A 261 28.31 17.99 -8.96
N VAL A 262 29.44 17.29 -9.03
CA VAL A 262 29.56 15.94 -8.43
C VAL A 262 30.73 15.97 -7.45
N MET A 263 30.47 15.53 -6.22
CA MET A 263 31.48 15.38 -5.16
C MET A 263 31.45 13.96 -4.61
N TRP A 264 32.62 13.34 -4.50
CA TRP A 264 32.79 12.01 -3.97
C TRP A 264 33.36 12.07 -2.55
N LYS A 265 32.76 11.27 -1.64
CA LYS A 265 33.18 11.18 -0.25
C LYS A 265 33.30 9.71 0.17
N PRO A 266 34.46 9.26 0.70
CA PRO A 266 34.59 7.91 1.23
C PRO A 266 33.76 7.74 2.52
N THR A 267 33.24 6.53 2.74
CA THR A 267 32.47 6.15 3.94
C THR A 267 32.76 4.71 4.36
N ASP A 268 32.65 4.44 5.66
CA ASP A 268 32.87 3.10 6.25
C ASP A 268 31.60 2.25 6.29
N VAL A 269 30.45 2.78 5.85
CA VAL A 269 29.18 2.07 5.86
C VAL A 269 29.23 0.86 4.94
N LYS A 270 28.76 -0.29 5.42
CA LYS A 270 28.70 -1.52 4.62
C LYS A 270 27.62 -1.42 3.53
N TRP A 271 27.88 -2.05 2.39
CA TRP A 271 26.92 -2.05 1.27
C TRP A 271 25.56 -2.68 1.64
N SER A 272 25.55 -3.68 2.54
CA SER A 272 24.33 -4.29 3.06
C SER A 272 23.45 -3.33 3.87
N SER A 273 24.04 -2.31 4.50
CA SER A 273 23.35 -1.32 5.33
C SER A 273 23.04 -0.01 4.60
N ARG A 274 23.16 0.00 3.27
CA ARG A 274 23.00 1.23 2.49
C ARG A 274 21.56 1.80 2.48
N TRP A 275 20.57 0.99 2.91
CA TRP A 275 19.16 1.42 3.01
C TRP A 275 18.80 1.96 4.41
N ASP A 276 19.64 1.69 5.43
CA ASP A 276 19.31 1.98 6.83
C ASP A 276 19.13 3.48 7.10
N TYR A 277 19.88 4.34 6.40
CA TYR A 277 19.77 5.80 6.59
C TYR A 277 18.40 6.37 6.21
N LEU A 278 17.70 5.74 5.26
CA LEU A 278 16.33 6.11 4.92
C LEU A 278 15.34 5.70 6.02
N LEU A 279 15.63 4.60 6.71
CA LEU A 279 14.86 4.14 7.87
C LEU A 279 15.07 5.05 9.08
N ASP A 280 16.31 5.40 9.37
CA ASP A 280 16.69 6.23 10.52
C ASP A 280 16.15 7.66 10.42
N SER A 281 15.90 8.14 9.20
CA SER A 281 15.34 9.48 8.95
C SER A 281 13.83 9.57 9.19
N ILE A 282 13.13 8.46 9.52
CA ILE A 282 11.70 8.46 9.81
C ILE A 282 11.47 8.85 11.29
N PRO A 283 10.95 10.07 11.59
CA PRO A 283 10.94 10.59 12.96
C PRO A 283 9.94 9.91 13.91
N HIS A 284 9.15 8.91 13.45
CA HIS A 284 7.99 8.41 14.19
C HIS A 284 8.09 6.92 14.62
N THR A 285 9.24 6.27 14.51
CA THR A 285 9.38 4.84 14.84
C THR A 285 8.97 4.52 16.29
N ASN A 286 9.38 5.33 17.26
CA ASN A 286 9.04 5.13 18.67
C ASN A 286 7.54 5.28 18.94
N ILE A 287 6.88 6.26 18.30
CA ILE A 287 5.44 6.49 18.45
C ILE A 287 4.63 5.33 17.87
N GLN A 288 5.11 4.74 16.77
CA GLN A 288 4.48 3.56 16.16
C GLN A 288 4.50 2.36 17.10
N TRP A 289 5.62 2.09 17.77
CA TRP A 289 5.73 1.01 18.75
C TRP A 289 4.81 1.22 19.96
N PHE A 290 4.73 2.43 20.50
CA PHE A 290 3.76 2.75 21.56
C PHE A 290 2.31 2.53 21.11
N SER A 291 1.98 2.88 19.89
CA SER A 291 0.65 2.65 19.32
C SER A 291 0.33 1.16 19.22
N ILE A 292 1.26 0.33 18.75
CA ILE A 292 1.11 -1.14 18.69
C ILE A 292 0.92 -1.71 20.09
N MET A 293 1.77 -1.35 21.04
CA MET A 293 1.69 -1.85 22.42
C MET A 293 0.33 -1.51 23.06
N ASN A 294 -0.15 -0.29 22.87
CA ASN A 294 -1.46 0.11 23.34
C ASN A 294 -2.59 -0.73 22.72
N SER A 295 -2.56 -0.92 21.41
CA SER A 295 -3.56 -1.76 20.72
C SER A 295 -3.47 -3.23 21.11
N LEU A 296 -2.27 -3.77 21.32
CA LEU A 296 -2.08 -5.13 21.81
C LEU A 296 -2.71 -5.31 23.19
N VAL A 297 -2.51 -4.37 24.12
CA VAL A 297 -3.11 -4.40 25.46
C VAL A 297 -4.64 -4.36 25.36
N ILE A 298 -5.19 -3.49 24.51
CA ILE A 298 -6.64 -3.41 24.27
C ILE A 298 -7.17 -4.75 23.72
N VAL A 299 -6.50 -5.33 22.73
CA VAL A 299 -6.88 -6.62 22.15
C VAL A 299 -6.85 -7.73 23.20
N LEU A 300 -5.77 -7.84 23.98
CA LEU A 300 -5.67 -8.84 25.04
C LEU A 300 -6.77 -8.68 26.10
N PHE A 301 -7.08 -7.44 26.48
CA PHE A 301 -8.18 -7.17 27.40
C PHE A 301 -9.54 -7.58 26.80
N LEU A 302 -9.81 -7.22 25.55
CA LEU A 302 -11.03 -7.59 24.85
C LEU A 302 -11.13 -9.10 24.66
N SER A 303 -10.05 -9.77 24.27
CA SER A 303 -10.00 -11.22 24.13
C SER A 303 -10.28 -11.91 25.46
N GLY A 304 -9.70 -11.41 26.53
CA GLY A 304 -9.97 -11.91 27.90
C GLY A 304 -11.43 -11.72 28.31
N MET A 305 -12.00 -10.55 28.02
CA MET A 305 -13.41 -10.25 28.31
C MET A 305 -14.36 -11.13 27.49
N VAL A 306 -14.16 -11.21 26.18
CA VAL A 306 -14.96 -12.05 25.28
C VAL A 306 -14.84 -13.52 25.66
N GLY A 307 -13.61 -14.00 25.91
CA GLY A 307 -13.35 -15.36 26.37
C GLY A 307 -14.05 -15.67 27.70
N MET A 308 -14.02 -14.76 28.67
CA MET A 308 -14.69 -14.91 29.94
C MET A 308 -16.22 -14.97 29.77
N ILE A 309 -16.80 -14.07 28.97
CA ILE A 309 -18.24 -14.05 28.69
C ILE A 309 -18.65 -15.37 28.04
N LEU A 310 -17.97 -15.77 26.96
CA LEU A 310 -18.30 -17.00 26.24
C LEU A 310 -18.10 -18.24 27.09
N LEU A 311 -17.00 -18.37 27.81
CA LEU A 311 -16.77 -19.53 28.68
C LEU A 311 -17.77 -19.59 29.82
N ARG A 312 -18.06 -18.46 30.49
CA ARG A 312 -18.96 -18.43 31.63
C ARG A 312 -20.42 -18.67 31.24
N THR A 313 -20.89 -17.96 30.19
CA THR A 313 -22.32 -18.07 29.78
C THR A 313 -22.55 -19.35 29.01
N LEU A 314 -21.74 -19.66 28.00
CA LEU A 314 -21.88 -20.83 27.15
C LEU A 314 -21.67 -22.13 27.94
N HIS A 315 -20.67 -22.21 28.82
CA HIS A 315 -20.44 -23.38 29.68
C HIS A 315 -21.60 -23.60 30.64
N ARG A 316 -22.14 -22.54 31.23
CA ARG A 316 -23.31 -22.61 32.10
C ARG A 316 -24.54 -23.08 31.33
N ASP A 317 -24.77 -22.56 30.14
CA ASP A 317 -25.89 -22.92 29.29
C ASP A 317 -25.80 -24.39 28.85
N ILE A 318 -24.64 -24.82 28.37
CA ILE A 318 -24.42 -26.23 27.98
C ILE A 318 -24.57 -27.18 29.19
N ALA A 319 -24.01 -26.82 30.36
CA ALA A 319 -24.14 -27.63 31.56
C ALA A 319 -25.61 -27.73 31.99
N ARG A 320 -26.37 -26.64 31.95
CA ARG A 320 -27.79 -26.60 32.26
C ARG A 320 -28.62 -27.47 31.29
N TYR A 321 -28.35 -27.35 29.98
CA TYR A 321 -29.05 -28.14 28.96
C TYR A 321 -28.75 -29.63 29.03
N ASN A 322 -27.53 -30.02 29.40
CA ASN A 322 -27.17 -31.44 29.58
C ASN A 322 -27.68 -32.07 30.92
N GLN A 323 -28.14 -31.25 31.87
CA GLN A 323 -28.71 -31.70 33.14
C GLN A 323 -30.24 -31.93 33.07
N LEU A 324 -30.92 -31.40 32.05
CA LEU A 324 -32.38 -31.52 31.85
C LEU A 324 -32.79 -32.86 31.22
N ASP A 325 -32.15 -33.97 31.61
CA ASP A 325 -32.53 -35.32 31.14
C ASP A 325 -33.83 -35.90 31.84
N ASN A 326 -34.53 -35.10 32.68
CA ASN A 326 -35.79 -35.51 33.31
C ASN A 326 -36.98 -34.91 32.52
N GLU A 327 -37.85 -35.77 32.02
CA GLU A 327 -38.96 -35.45 31.11
C GLU A 327 -40.03 -34.47 31.69
N GLU A 328 -39.99 -34.14 32.99
CA GLU A 328 -40.97 -33.23 33.62
C GLU A 328 -40.59 -31.72 33.51
N ASP A 329 -39.33 -31.38 33.29
CA ASP A 329 -38.86 -29.99 33.17
C ASP A 329 -38.59 -29.53 31.71
N ALA A 330 -39.04 -30.29 30.73
CA ALA A 330 -38.85 -30.02 29.30
C ALA A 330 -39.59 -28.76 28.75
N GLN A 331 -40.21 -27.95 29.66
CA GLN A 331 -41.17 -26.93 29.24
C GLN A 331 -40.63 -25.60 28.85
N GLU A 332 -39.36 -25.24 29.06
CA GLU A 332 -38.86 -23.96 28.59
C GLU A 332 -37.41 -24.04 28.10
N GLU A 333 -37.22 -24.44 26.87
CA GLU A 333 -35.94 -24.15 26.16
C GLU A 333 -35.84 -22.65 25.93
N PHE A 334 -34.80 -22.02 26.47
CA PHE A 334 -34.54 -20.59 26.31
C PHE A 334 -33.27 -20.33 25.54
N GLY A 335 -33.27 -19.24 24.77
CA GLY A 335 -32.07 -18.70 24.12
C GLY A 335 -31.69 -19.42 22.82
N TRP A 336 -30.37 -19.53 22.57
CA TRP A 336 -29.83 -20.02 21.29
C TRP A 336 -30.19 -21.50 20.98
N LYS A 337 -30.53 -22.34 21.96
CA LYS A 337 -30.93 -23.73 21.72
C LYS A 337 -32.28 -23.83 20.99
N LEU A 338 -33.19 -22.89 21.22
CA LEU A 338 -34.51 -22.85 20.59
C LEU A 338 -34.48 -22.73 19.06
N VAL A 339 -33.42 -22.15 18.51
CA VAL A 339 -33.27 -21.91 17.06
C VAL A 339 -32.49 -23.01 16.36
N HIS A 340 -32.17 -24.12 17.06
CA HIS A 340 -31.38 -25.23 16.51
C HIS A 340 -31.90 -25.76 15.15
N GLY A 341 -33.21 -25.85 14.99
CA GLY A 341 -33.84 -26.34 13.76
C GLY A 341 -33.79 -25.36 12.58
N ASP A 342 -33.35 -24.12 12.77
CA ASP A 342 -33.37 -23.09 11.72
C ASP A 342 -32.02 -22.43 11.51
N VAL A 343 -31.03 -22.64 12.34
CA VAL A 343 -29.69 -21.99 12.29
C VAL A 343 -28.96 -22.29 11.00
N PHE A 344 -29.07 -23.51 10.46
CA PHE A 344 -28.39 -23.88 9.21
C PHE A 344 -29.28 -23.72 7.97
N ARG A 345 -30.43 -23.06 8.11
CA ARG A 345 -31.30 -22.74 6.98
C ARG A 345 -30.56 -21.85 5.97
N PRO A 346 -30.63 -22.17 4.66
CA PRO A 346 -29.99 -21.37 3.62
C PRO A 346 -30.47 -19.91 3.64
N PRO A 347 -29.55 -18.93 3.54
CA PRO A 347 -29.91 -17.52 3.55
C PRO A 347 -30.54 -17.08 2.21
N GLN A 348 -31.27 -15.98 2.23
CA GLN A 348 -31.65 -15.30 1.01
C GLN A 348 -30.38 -14.82 0.29
N SER A 349 -30.37 -14.90 -1.05
CA SER A 349 -29.22 -14.51 -1.88
C SER A 349 -27.92 -15.26 -1.54
N ALA A 350 -28.01 -16.55 -1.22
CA ALA A 350 -26.89 -17.43 -0.91
C ALA A 350 -25.76 -17.39 -1.97
N MET A 351 -26.12 -17.14 -3.23
CA MET A 351 -25.19 -17.03 -4.35
C MET A 351 -24.20 -15.87 -4.18
N PHE A 352 -24.69 -14.66 -3.89
CA PHE A 352 -23.80 -13.50 -3.68
C PHE A 352 -22.94 -13.67 -2.44
N LEU A 353 -23.47 -14.22 -1.36
CA LEU A 353 -22.69 -14.49 -0.15
C LEU A 353 -21.52 -15.46 -0.46
N SER A 354 -21.80 -16.55 -1.18
CA SER A 354 -20.76 -17.51 -1.54
C SER A 354 -19.67 -16.90 -2.43
N VAL A 355 -20.04 -16.03 -3.39
CA VAL A 355 -19.12 -15.30 -4.27
C VAL A 355 -18.25 -14.34 -3.45
N PHE A 356 -18.83 -13.57 -2.53
CA PHE A 356 -18.10 -12.62 -1.69
C PHE A 356 -17.14 -13.32 -0.73
N VAL A 357 -17.57 -14.38 -0.08
CA VAL A 357 -16.72 -15.16 0.82
C VAL A 357 -15.60 -15.87 0.05
N GLY A 358 -15.88 -16.40 -1.14
CA GLY A 358 -14.88 -17.00 -2.01
C GLY A 358 -13.79 -16.00 -2.42
N THR A 359 -14.18 -14.85 -2.93
CA THR A 359 -13.24 -13.79 -3.33
C THR A 359 -12.52 -13.19 -2.11
N GLY A 360 -13.22 -13.00 -0.99
CA GLY A 360 -12.60 -12.51 0.24
C GLY A 360 -11.56 -13.48 0.80
N THR A 361 -11.76 -14.80 0.67
CA THR A 361 -10.75 -15.81 1.04
C THR A 361 -9.49 -15.68 0.17
N GLN A 362 -9.66 -15.49 -1.13
CA GLN A 362 -8.55 -15.24 -2.06
C GLN A 362 -7.74 -14.01 -1.62
N LEU A 363 -8.42 -12.90 -1.29
CA LEU A 363 -7.79 -11.66 -0.84
C LEU A 363 -7.06 -11.84 0.50
N LEU A 364 -7.67 -12.53 1.46
CA LEU A 364 -7.04 -12.80 2.76
C LEU A 364 -5.78 -13.63 2.64
N LEU A 365 -5.81 -14.69 1.85
CA LEU A 365 -4.63 -15.53 1.63
C LEU A 365 -3.55 -14.77 0.86
N MET A 366 -3.91 -14.03 -0.18
CA MET A 366 -2.97 -13.18 -0.92
C MET A 366 -2.28 -12.18 0.01
N SER A 367 -3.05 -11.44 0.82
CA SER A 367 -2.51 -10.46 1.77
C SER A 367 -1.61 -11.12 2.81
N SER A 368 -2.05 -12.26 3.38
CA SER A 368 -1.26 -13.00 4.39
C SER A 368 0.08 -13.49 3.83
N ILE A 369 0.08 -14.08 2.63
CA ILE A 369 1.29 -14.59 1.97
C ILE A 369 2.20 -13.42 1.61
N THR A 370 1.66 -12.34 1.03
CA THR A 370 2.45 -11.17 0.62
C THR A 370 3.09 -10.50 1.82
N LEU A 371 2.36 -10.31 2.92
CA LEU A 371 2.90 -9.73 4.17
C LEU A 371 3.94 -10.64 4.81
N ALA A 372 3.71 -11.95 4.86
CA ALA A 372 4.69 -12.90 5.39
C ALA A 372 6.01 -12.84 4.61
N VAL A 373 5.95 -12.90 3.27
CA VAL A 373 7.14 -12.84 2.42
C VAL A 373 7.82 -11.47 2.52
N ALA A 374 7.06 -10.38 2.65
CA ALA A 374 7.60 -9.05 2.88
C ALA A 374 8.32 -8.94 4.24
N CYS A 375 7.76 -9.51 5.31
CA CYS A 375 8.39 -9.54 6.64
C CYS A 375 9.69 -10.36 6.66
N PHE A 376 9.80 -11.38 5.82
CA PHE A 376 11.08 -12.13 5.66
C PHE A 376 12.13 -11.37 4.82
N GLY A 377 11.81 -10.18 4.33
CA GLY A 377 12.74 -9.33 3.58
C GLY A 377 12.89 -9.68 2.09
N PHE A 378 12.11 -10.62 1.55
CA PHE A 378 12.18 -10.97 0.13
C PHE A 378 11.65 -9.87 -0.79
N LEU A 379 10.73 -9.03 -0.32
CA LEU A 379 10.20 -7.89 -1.05
C LEU A 379 10.93 -6.61 -0.64
N SER A 380 12.20 -6.51 -1.01
CA SER A 380 13.06 -5.37 -0.73
C SER A 380 12.70 -4.15 -1.60
N PRO A 381 12.83 -2.91 -1.09
CA PRO A 381 12.71 -1.70 -1.91
C PRO A 381 13.76 -1.62 -3.04
N ALA A 382 14.86 -2.40 -2.94
CA ALA A 382 15.83 -2.55 -4.01
C ALA A 382 15.24 -3.18 -5.26
N ASN A 383 14.27 -4.10 -5.12
CA ASN A 383 13.54 -4.69 -6.23
C ASN A 383 12.24 -3.92 -6.47
N ARG A 384 12.33 -2.78 -7.14
CA ARG A 384 11.18 -1.92 -7.43
C ARG A 384 10.07 -2.67 -8.14
N GLY A 385 8.81 -2.42 -7.75
CA GLY A 385 7.64 -3.07 -8.33
C GLY A 385 7.45 -4.54 -7.95
N SER A 386 8.38 -5.18 -7.22
CA SER A 386 8.27 -6.60 -6.84
C SER A 386 7.05 -6.88 -5.98
N LEU A 387 6.71 -6.00 -5.06
CA LEU A 387 5.54 -6.12 -4.18
C LEU A 387 4.24 -6.28 -4.98
N MET A 388 4.02 -5.38 -5.95
CA MET A 388 2.79 -5.39 -6.75
C MET A 388 2.75 -6.59 -7.69
N THR A 389 3.87 -6.90 -8.34
CA THR A 389 3.98 -8.08 -9.20
C THR A 389 3.72 -9.36 -8.41
N PHE A 390 4.31 -9.51 -7.21
CA PHE A 390 4.12 -10.65 -6.33
C PHE A 390 2.65 -10.79 -5.89
N ALA A 391 2.03 -9.71 -5.43
CA ALA A 391 0.63 -9.68 -5.02
C ALA A 391 -0.29 -10.09 -6.19
N LEU A 392 -0.04 -9.58 -7.40
CA LEU A 392 -0.83 -9.89 -8.59
C LEU A 392 -0.68 -11.36 -9.00
N VAL A 393 0.53 -11.91 -8.97
CA VAL A 393 0.77 -13.33 -9.26
C VAL A 393 0.00 -14.22 -8.28
N TRP A 394 0.08 -13.94 -6.98
CA TRP A 394 -0.67 -14.70 -5.97
C TRP A 394 -2.17 -14.51 -6.08
N TYR A 395 -2.63 -13.31 -6.43
CA TYR A 395 -4.06 -13.07 -6.71
C TYR A 395 -4.56 -14.00 -7.82
N VAL A 396 -3.82 -14.12 -8.92
CA VAL A 396 -4.18 -15.01 -10.03
C VAL A 396 -4.13 -16.48 -9.61
N LEU A 397 -3.07 -16.93 -8.95
CA LEU A 397 -2.92 -18.33 -8.52
C LEU A 397 -3.99 -18.75 -7.51
N LEU A 398 -4.31 -17.88 -6.56
CA LEU A 398 -5.33 -18.16 -5.53
C LEU A 398 -6.77 -18.09 -6.05
N SER A 399 -6.99 -17.80 -7.33
CA SER A 399 -8.30 -17.91 -7.97
C SER A 399 -8.88 -19.34 -7.88
N VAL A 400 -8.01 -20.37 -7.81
CA VAL A 400 -8.43 -21.75 -7.52
C VAL A 400 -9.15 -21.84 -6.17
N VAL A 401 -8.59 -21.19 -5.14
CA VAL A 401 -9.16 -21.21 -3.78
C VAL A 401 -10.48 -20.45 -3.74
N SER A 402 -10.56 -19.30 -4.42
CA SER A 402 -11.80 -18.54 -4.56
C SER A 402 -12.93 -19.40 -5.14
N GLY A 403 -12.64 -20.06 -6.27
CA GLY A 403 -13.60 -20.97 -6.91
C GLY A 403 -14.01 -22.14 -6.01
N TYR A 404 -13.04 -22.78 -5.35
CA TYR A 404 -13.29 -23.89 -4.44
C TYR A 404 -14.19 -23.49 -3.25
N VAL A 405 -13.85 -22.42 -2.56
CA VAL A 405 -14.60 -21.94 -1.38
C VAL A 405 -16.00 -21.49 -1.77
N SER A 406 -16.13 -20.70 -2.84
CA SER A 406 -17.43 -20.25 -3.35
C SER A 406 -18.34 -21.43 -3.70
N ALA A 407 -17.83 -22.39 -4.47
CA ALA A 407 -18.60 -23.56 -4.90
C ALA A 407 -18.97 -24.47 -3.71
N ARG A 408 -18.03 -24.70 -2.79
CA ARG A 408 -18.26 -25.54 -1.59
C ARG A 408 -19.31 -24.93 -0.67
N LEU A 409 -19.22 -23.63 -0.44
CA LEU A 409 -20.17 -22.90 0.39
C LEU A 409 -21.55 -22.84 -0.26
N TYR A 410 -21.62 -22.56 -1.57
CA TYR A 410 -22.89 -22.53 -2.30
C TYR A 410 -23.60 -23.89 -2.30
N LYS A 411 -22.84 -24.98 -2.46
CA LYS A 411 -23.37 -26.36 -2.34
C LYS A 411 -23.85 -26.67 -0.93
N THR A 412 -23.17 -26.19 0.11
CA THR A 412 -23.59 -26.35 1.51
C THR A 412 -24.89 -25.60 1.79
N MET A 413 -25.11 -24.44 1.14
CA MET A 413 -26.37 -23.68 1.20
C MET A 413 -27.45 -24.20 0.21
N GLU A 414 -27.32 -25.44 -0.27
CA GLU A 414 -28.29 -26.10 -1.18
C GLU A 414 -28.56 -25.39 -2.50
N GLY A 415 -27.60 -24.60 -2.98
CA GLY A 415 -27.72 -23.87 -4.25
C GLY A 415 -27.67 -24.79 -5.46
N LEU A 416 -28.60 -24.61 -6.40
CA LEU A 416 -28.74 -25.43 -7.62
C LEU A 416 -28.06 -24.83 -8.85
N ALA A 417 -27.95 -23.50 -8.93
CA ALA A 417 -27.43 -22.79 -10.11
C ALA A 417 -25.89 -22.73 -10.15
N TRP A 418 -25.24 -23.88 -10.22
CA TRP A 418 -23.77 -23.98 -10.14
C TRP A 418 -23.03 -23.21 -11.26
N LYS A 419 -23.55 -23.22 -12.50
CA LYS A 419 -22.95 -22.49 -13.62
C LYS A 419 -22.90 -20.98 -13.35
N THR A 420 -24.01 -20.43 -12.87
CA THR A 420 -24.11 -18.99 -12.54
C THR A 420 -23.16 -18.63 -11.39
N ASN A 421 -23.05 -19.50 -10.38
CA ASN A 421 -22.11 -19.28 -9.27
C ASN A 421 -20.67 -19.19 -9.76
N ILE A 422 -20.23 -20.11 -10.62
CA ILE A 422 -18.88 -20.09 -11.19
C ILE A 422 -18.64 -18.81 -11.99
N LEU A 423 -19.56 -18.44 -12.88
CA LEU A 423 -19.44 -17.23 -13.69
C LEU A 423 -19.40 -15.97 -12.82
N LEU A 424 -20.27 -15.86 -11.83
CA LEU A 424 -20.23 -14.71 -10.91
C LEU A 424 -18.94 -14.65 -10.11
N THR A 425 -18.42 -15.79 -9.65
CA THR A 425 -17.14 -15.81 -8.92
C THR A 425 -15.96 -15.36 -9.81
N ALA A 426 -15.96 -15.77 -11.08
CA ALA A 426 -14.88 -15.41 -12.01
C ALA A 426 -14.97 -13.96 -12.53
N PHE A 427 -16.19 -13.38 -12.66
CA PHE A 427 -16.38 -12.13 -13.38
C PHE A 427 -16.93 -10.97 -12.55
N PHE A 428 -17.69 -11.22 -11.48
CA PHE A 428 -18.39 -10.15 -10.77
C PHE A 428 -17.44 -9.17 -10.07
N VAL A 429 -16.66 -9.66 -9.12
CA VAL A 429 -15.72 -8.80 -8.37
C VAL A 429 -14.55 -8.32 -9.25
N PRO A 430 -13.83 -9.19 -9.99
CA PRO A 430 -12.76 -8.74 -10.87
C PRO A 430 -13.26 -7.79 -11.96
N GLY A 431 -14.48 -7.99 -12.47
CA GLY A 431 -15.10 -7.12 -13.48
C GLY A 431 -15.37 -5.71 -12.97
N ILE A 432 -15.86 -5.56 -11.74
CA ILE A 432 -16.06 -4.25 -11.11
C ILE A 432 -14.70 -3.55 -10.94
N LEU A 433 -13.70 -4.26 -10.42
CA LEU A 433 -12.35 -3.71 -10.21
C LEU A 433 -11.72 -3.26 -11.54
N PHE A 434 -11.79 -4.13 -12.55
CA PHE A 434 -11.25 -3.81 -13.87
C PHE A 434 -12.02 -2.65 -14.53
N GLY A 435 -13.34 -2.57 -14.36
CA GLY A 435 -14.16 -1.47 -14.88
C GLY A 435 -13.75 -0.12 -14.28
N ILE A 436 -13.60 -0.02 -12.95
CA ILE A 436 -13.14 1.20 -12.27
C ILE A 436 -11.71 1.55 -12.73
N PHE A 437 -10.82 0.56 -12.75
CA PHE A 437 -9.44 0.72 -13.21
C PHE A 437 -9.38 1.22 -14.67
N PHE A 438 -10.17 0.67 -15.56
CA PHE A 438 -10.22 1.07 -16.96
C PHE A 438 -10.68 2.53 -17.13
N VAL A 439 -11.74 2.94 -16.43
CA VAL A 439 -12.25 4.32 -16.48
C VAL A 439 -11.21 5.29 -15.92
N THR A 440 -10.58 4.97 -14.80
CA THR A 440 -9.51 5.82 -14.24
C THR A 440 -8.29 5.89 -15.15
N ASN A 441 -7.93 4.79 -15.82
CA ASN A 441 -6.84 4.77 -16.79
C ASN A 441 -7.13 5.66 -18.02
N LEU A 442 -8.37 5.69 -18.52
CA LEU A 442 -8.76 6.61 -19.59
C LEU A 442 -8.61 8.08 -19.16
N MET A 443 -8.96 8.41 -17.91
CA MET A 443 -8.76 9.76 -17.38
C MET A 443 -7.27 10.14 -17.30
N LEU A 444 -6.42 9.18 -16.92
CA LEU A 444 -4.97 9.37 -16.87
C LEU A 444 -4.36 9.55 -18.28
N TRP A 445 -4.83 8.80 -19.27
CA TRP A 445 -4.43 8.98 -20.67
C TRP A 445 -4.81 10.36 -21.22
N ALA A 446 -6.01 10.83 -20.91
CA ALA A 446 -6.45 12.17 -21.31
C ALA A 446 -5.60 13.29 -20.67
N LYS A 447 -4.83 13.01 -19.63
CA LYS A 447 -3.92 13.94 -18.94
C LYS A 447 -2.45 13.71 -19.26
N GLU A 448 -2.14 12.78 -20.16
CA GLU A 448 -0.75 12.43 -20.53
C GLU A 448 0.09 12.06 -19.29
N SER A 449 -0.52 11.38 -18.33
CA SER A 449 0.12 10.99 -17.08
C SER A 449 1.02 9.76 -17.25
N SER A 450 2.15 9.71 -16.54
CA SER A 450 3.01 8.53 -16.49
C SER A 450 2.36 7.33 -15.83
N ALA A 451 1.37 7.54 -14.95
CA ALA A 451 0.58 6.47 -14.34
C ALA A 451 -0.42 5.83 -15.31
N ALA A 452 -0.62 6.39 -16.49
CA ALA A 452 -1.45 5.78 -17.52
C ALA A 452 -0.81 4.48 -18.01
N VAL A 453 -1.50 3.37 -17.79
CA VAL A 453 -1.00 2.04 -18.18
C VAL A 453 -1.01 1.92 -19.71
N PRO A 454 0.11 1.56 -20.35
CA PRO A 454 0.19 1.36 -21.79
C PRO A 454 -0.79 0.30 -22.27
N PHE A 455 -1.27 0.43 -23.51
CA PHE A 455 -2.25 -0.48 -24.09
C PHE A 455 -1.79 -1.94 -24.06
N GLY A 456 -0.52 -2.22 -24.36
CA GLY A 456 0.04 -3.57 -24.29
C GLY A 456 -0.04 -4.21 -22.89
N THR A 457 0.27 -3.44 -21.85
CA THR A 457 0.16 -3.90 -20.45
C THR A 457 -1.29 -4.11 -20.04
N LEU A 458 -2.22 -3.26 -20.51
CA LEU A 458 -3.65 -3.42 -20.26
C LEU A 458 -4.18 -4.72 -20.87
N VAL A 459 -3.76 -5.03 -22.11
CA VAL A 459 -4.08 -6.30 -22.79
C VAL A 459 -3.45 -7.49 -22.04
N ALA A 460 -2.23 -7.34 -21.52
CA ALA A 460 -1.59 -8.38 -20.72
C ALA A 460 -2.37 -8.67 -19.42
N LEU A 461 -2.82 -7.63 -18.69
CA LEU A 461 -3.65 -7.78 -17.50
C LEU A 461 -4.99 -8.46 -17.81
N LEU A 462 -5.64 -8.04 -18.89
CA LEU A 462 -6.87 -8.67 -19.35
C LEU A 462 -6.66 -10.14 -19.71
N SER A 463 -5.54 -10.45 -20.38
CA SER A 463 -5.16 -11.83 -20.73
C SER A 463 -4.90 -12.69 -19.50
N LEU A 464 -4.20 -12.17 -18.50
CA LEU A 464 -3.99 -12.86 -17.21
C LEU A 464 -5.32 -13.18 -16.52
N TRP A 465 -6.26 -12.25 -16.54
CA TRP A 465 -7.58 -12.49 -15.96
C TRP A 465 -8.37 -13.52 -16.75
N LEU A 466 -8.53 -13.36 -18.06
CA LEU A 466 -9.41 -14.20 -18.87
C LEU A 466 -8.83 -15.59 -19.12
N PHE A 467 -7.52 -15.69 -19.40
CA PHE A 467 -6.90 -16.97 -19.83
C PHE A 467 -6.19 -17.70 -18.67
N LEU A 468 -5.92 -17.06 -17.55
CA LEU A 468 -5.26 -17.72 -16.42
C LEU A 468 -6.17 -17.76 -15.18
N ALA A 469 -6.60 -16.60 -14.64
CA ALA A 469 -7.41 -16.57 -13.42
C ALA A 469 -8.78 -17.24 -13.59
N THR A 470 -9.46 -16.98 -14.71
CA THR A 470 -10.80 -17.58 -14.99
C THR A 470 -10.73 -19.11 -15.06
N PRO A 471 -9.87 -19.77 -15.86
CA PRO A 471 -9.75 -21.23 -15.86
C PRO A 471 -9.38 -21.80 -14.48
N LEU A 472 -8.51 -21.14 -13.72
CA LEU A 472 -8.16 -21.55 -12.37
C LEU A 472 -9.38 -21.51 -11.44
N THR A 473 -10.23 -20.47 -11.54
CA THR A 473 -11.49 -20.40 -10.79
C THR A 473 -12.43 -21.55 -11.17
N PHE A 474 -12.53 -21.90 -12.46
CA PHE A 474 -13.32 -23.05 -12.92
C PHE A 474 -12.82 -24.38 -12.35
N ILE A 475 -11.48 -24.60 -12.35
CA ILE A 475 -10.86 -25.80 -11.76
C ILE A 475 -11.18 -25.87 -10.26
N GLY A 476 -10.99 -24.78 -9.53
CA GLY A 476 -11.31 -24.71 -8.10
C GLY A 476 -12.78 -25.02 -7.84
N SER A 477 -13.69 -24.42 -8.60
CA SER A 477 -15.13 -24.63 -8.48
C SER A 477 -15.53 -26.07 -8.80
N PHE A 478 -14.90 -26.70 -9.80
CA PHE A 478 -15.14 -28.11 -10.12
C PHE A 478 -14.84 -29.02 -8.93
N PHE A 479 -13.68 -28.83 -8.28
CA PHE A 479 -13.36 -29.60 -7.06
C PHE A 479 -14.29 -29.26 -5.89
N GLY A 480 -14.72 -27.99 -5.75
CA GLY A 480 -15.67 -27.56 -4.74
C GLY A 480 -17.04 -28.23 -4.88
N PHE A 481 -17.57 -28.33 -6.10
CA PHE A 481 -18.85 -29.01 -6.36
C PHE A 481 -18.74 -30.53 -6.35
N LYS A 482 -17.57 -31.11 -6.73
CA LYS A 482 -17.34 -32.56 -6.69
C LYS A 482 -17.33 -33.08 -5.24
N GLY A 483 -16.74 -32.32 -4.30
CA GLY A 483 -16.69 -32.72 -2.90
C GLY A 483 -18.07 -32.77 -2.24
N ASP A 484 -18.26 -33.56 -1.16
CA ASP A 484 -19.53 -33.67 -0.46
C ASP A 484 -19.86 -32.36 0.28
N ARG A 485 -21.16 -32.05 0.44
CA ARG A 485 -21.57 -30.90 1.23
C ARG A 485 -21.10 -31.04 2.69
N VAL A 486 -20.84 -29.91 3.35
CA VAL A 486 -20.54 -29.94 4.77
C VAL A 486 -21.83 -30.30 5.52
N ILE A 487 -21.77 -31.36 6.31
CA ILE A 487 -22.93 -31.86 7.07
C ILE A 487 -23.15 -30.93 8.26
N ALA A 488 -24.36 -30.37 8.35
CA ALA A 488 -24.76 -29.59 9.52
C ALA A 488 -24.91 -30.51 10.75
N PRO A 489 -24.51 -30.08 11.95
CA PRO A 489 -24.63 -30.88 13.16
C PRO A 489 -26.07 -31.14 13.59
N VAL A 490 -27.02 -30.33 13.15
CA VAL A 490 -28.45 -30.43 13.48
C VAL A 490 -29.28 -30.41 12.19
N ARG A 491 -30.45 -31.06 12.22
CA ARG A 491 -31.38 -31.09 11.09
C ARG A 491 -32.15 -29.78 10.98
N THR A 492 -32.40 -29.30 9.74
CA THR A 492 -33.21 -28.12 9.52
C THR A 492 -34.68 -28.46 9.43
N ASN A 493 -35.54 -27.73 10.14
CA ASN A 493 -36.99 -27.90 10.14
C ASN A 493 -37.57 -27.49 8.77
N GLN A 494 -38.71 -28.14 8.38
CA GLN A 494 -39.39 -27.80 7.13
C GLN A 494 -40.02 -26.40 7.19
N ILE A 495 -40.66 -26.08 8.35
CA ILE A 495 -41.36 -24.80 8.56
C ILE A 495 -40.42 -23.87 9.35
N PRO A 496 -40.15 -22.66 8.83
CA PRO A 496 -39.31 -21.69 9.52
C PRO A 496 -40.02 -21.14 10.77
N ARG A 497 -39.25 -20.98 11.84
CA ARG A 497 -39.75 -20.34 13.08
C ARG A 497 -39.92 -18.83 12.85
N GLN A 498 -40.96 -18.25 13.44
CA GLN A 498 -41.12 -16.80 13.48
C GLN A 498 -40.11 -16.19 14.45
N VAL A 499 -39.41 -15.16 13.99
CA VAL A 499 -38.44 -14.40 14.79
C VAL A 499 -39.22 -13.42 15.67
N PRO A 500 -39.02 -13.42 17.02
CA PRO A 500 -39.69 -12.47 17.90
C PRO A 500 -39.26 -11.00 17.63
N GLU A 501 -40.03 -10.06 18.18
CA GLU A 501 -39.67 -8.65 18.07
C GLU A 501 -38.29 -8.35 18.68
N GLN A 502 -37.42 -7.79 17.89
CA GLN A 502 -36.04 -7.53 18.27
C GLN A 502 -35.87 -6.19 18.99
N THR A 503 -35.07 -6.17 20.02
CA THR A 503 -34.64 -4.92 20.69
C THR A 503 -33.81 -4.04 19.74
N LEU A 504 -33.64 -2.76 20.07
CA LEU A 504 -32.88 -1.82 19.22
C LEU A 504 -31.46 -2.35 18.89
N TYR A 505 -30.78 -2.98 19.85
CA TYR A 505 -29.40 -3.47 19.71
C TYR A 505 -29.30 -4.77 18.89
N THR A 506 -30.35 -5.57 18.87
CA THR A 506 -30.41 -6.83 18.12
C THR A 506 -30.99 -6.64 16.70
N LYS A 507 -31.49 -5.44 16.38
CA LYS A 507 -31.89 -5.12 14.99
C LYS A 507 -30.68 -5.21 14.05
N PRO A 508 -30.90 -5.57 12.76
CA PRO A 508 -29.78 -5.80 11.82
C PRO A 508 -28.83 -4.62 11.69
N LEU A 509 -29.33 -3.44 11.35
CA LEU A 509 -28.50 -2.26 11.05
C LEU A 509 -27.73 -1.75 12.29
N PRO A 510 -28.36 -1.48 13.45
CA PRO A 510 -27.61 -1.07 14.64
C PRO A 510 -26.58 -2.11 15.10
N GLY A 511 -26.89 -3.40 15.04
CA GLY A 511 -25.96 -4.47 15.38
C GLY A 511 -24.71 -4.49 14.47
N MET A 512 -24.89 -4.36 13.16
CA MET A 512 -23.78 -4.27 12.21
C MET A 512 -22.91 -3.04 12.44
N LEU A 513 -23.52 -1.87 12.67
CA LEU A 513 -22.79 -0.64 12.98
C LEU A 513 -21.95 -0.81 14.26
N MET A 514 -22.53 -1.32 15.34
CA MET A 514 -21.80 -1.54 16.59
C MET A 514 -20.64 -2.54 16.42
N GLY A 515 -20.85 -3.60 15.64
CA GLY A 515 -19.85 -4.63 15.42
C GLY A 515 -18.63 -4.15 14.62
N GLY A 516 -18.80 -3.21 13.71
CA GLY A 516 -17.71 -2.63 12.93
C GLY A 516 -16.88 -1.59 13.71
N ILE A 517 -17.47 -0.93 14.73
CA ILE A 517 -16.77 0.11 15.52
C ILE A 517 -15.59 -0.48 16.30
N LEU A 518 -15.75 -1.65 16.90
CA LEU A 518 -14.74 -2.23 17.77
C LEU A 518 -13.43 -2.58 17.03
N PRO A 519 -13.45 -3.35 15.92
CA PRO A 519 -12.25 -3.60 15.14
C PRO A 519 -11.63 -2.31 14.57
N PHE A 520 -12.46 -1.37 14.10
CA PHE A 520 -11.99 -0.09 13.62
C PHE A 520 -11.28 0.71 14.71
N GLY A 521 -11.86 0.79 15.91
CA GLY A 521 -11.26 1.49 17.05
C GLY A 521 -9.89 0.93 17.45
N CYS A 522 -9.71 -0.38 17.36
CA CYS A 522 -8.43 -1.02 17.66
C CYS A 522 -7.31 -0.66 16.67
N ILE A 523 -7.65 -0.38 15.41
CA ILE A 523 -6.67 -0.06 14.35
C ILE A 523 -6.66 1.44 13.98
N PHE A 524 -7.51 2.26 14.59
CA PHE A 524 -7.71 3.67 14.22
C PHE A 524 -6.40 4.49 14.22
N ILE A 525 -5.60 4.35 15.27
CA ILE A 525 -4.33 5.08 15.39
C ILE A 525 -3.32 4.57 14.35
N GLN A 526 -3.27 3.27 14.14
CA GLN A 526 -2.37 2.65 13.15
C GLN A 526 -2.73 3.06 11.73
N LEU A 527 -4.01 3.24 11.42
CA LEU A 527 -4.46 3.72 10.11
C LEU A 527 -3.89 5.08 9.76
N PHE A 528 -3.76 5.97 10.75
CA PHE A 528 -3.11 7.27 10.53
C PHE A 528 -1.67 7.10 10.06
N PHE A 529 -0.88 6.24 10.71
CA PHE A 529 0.51 5.97 10.31
C PHE A 529 0.59 5.28 8.95
N ILE A 530 -0.30 4.33 8.68
CA ILE A 530 -0.36 3.62 7.38
C ILE A 530 -0.65 4.60 6.25
N LEU A 531 -1.69 5.43 6.38
CA LEU A 531 -2.04 6.42 5.35
C LEU A 531 -0.91 7.43 5.15
N ASN A 532 -0.34 7.94 6.24
CA ASN A 532 0.79 8.86 6.14
C ASN A 532 1.99 8.25 5.41
N SER A 533 2.30 6.97 5.67
CA SER A 533 3.39 6.25 4.99
C SER A 533 3.11 5.93 3.54
N ILE A 534 1.85 5.66 3.18
CA ILE A 534 1.44 5.48 1.78
C ILE A 534 1.69 6.77 0.99
N TRP A 535 1.28 7.91 1.55
CA TRP A 535 1.47 9.21 0.91
C TRP A 535 2.93 9.70 0.89
N ALA A 536 3.73 9.28 1.89
CA ALA A 536 5.16 9.57 1.92
C ALA A 536 6.01 8.57 1.10
N HIS A 537 5.39 7.66 0.35
CA HIS A 537 6.07 6.58 -0.41
C HIS A 537 6.99 5.69 0.43
N GLN A 538 6.69 5.51 1.73
CA GLN A 538 7.50 4.77 2.71
C GLN A 538 6.93 3.39 3.08
N VAL A 539 6.06 2.82 2.26
CA VAL A 539 5.34 1.55 2.56
C VAL A 539 6.29 0.38 2.79
N TYR A 540 7.40 0.32 2.07
CA TYR A 540 8.38 -0.78 2.17
C TYR A 540 9.00 -0.92 3.58
N TYR A 541 9.05 0.17 4.32
CA TYR A 541 9.65 0.20 5.66
C TYR A 541 8.69 -0.20 6.79
N MET A 542 7.44 -0.46 6.46
CA MET A 542 6.37 -0.69 7.44
C MET A 542 5.76 -2.09 7.38
N PHE A 543 6.33 -3.04 6.66
CA PHE A 543 5.70 -4.36 6.50
C PHE A 543 5.50 -5.10 7.83
N GLY A 544 6.47 -5.05 8.73
CA GLY A 544 6.32 -5.64 10.07
C GLY A 544 5.19 -5.01 10.88
N PHE A 545 5.09 -3.68 10.85
CA PHE A 545 3.99 -2.93 11.45
C PHE A 545 2.66 -3.31 10.83
N LEU A 546 2.59 -3.35 9.50
CA LEU A 546 1.36 -3.69 8.76
C LEU A 546 0.91 -5.14 9.04
N ALA A 547 1.84 -6.08 9.16
CA ALA A 547 1.54 -7.47 9.51
C ALA A 547 0.96 -7.60 10.92
N LEU A 548 1.48 -6.87 11.90
CA LEU A 548 0.94 -6.84 13.26
C LEU A 548 -0.46 -6.23 13.29
N VAL A 549 -0.68 -5.11 12.59
CA VAL A 549 -2.00 -4.48 12.48
C VAL A 549 -3.00 -5.41 11.81
N PHE A 550 -2.57 -6.16 10.80
CA PHE A 550 -3.41 -7.14 10.12
C PHE A 550 -3.81 -8.31 11.05
N LEU A 551 -2.89 -8.80 11.89
CA LEU A 551 -3.20 -9.81 12.92
C LEU A 551 -4.19 -9.28 13.96
N ILE A 552 -3.99 -8.06 14.46
CA ILE A 552 -4.91 -7.39 15.38
C ILE A 552 -6.31 -7.30 14.76
N LEU A 553 -6.38 -6.93 13.49
CA LEU A 553 -7.64 -6.84 12.74
C LEU A 553 -8.35 -8.20 12.64
N ILE A 554 -7.63 -9.28 12.31
CA ILE A 554 -8.20 -10.63 12.23
C ILE A 554 -8.81 -11.05 13.56
N VAL A 555 -8.08 -10.85 14.66
CA VAL A 555 -8.52 -11.25 16.00
C VAL A 555 -9.76 -10.43 16.40
N THR A 556 -9.70 -9.11 16.29
CA THR A 556 -10.79 -8.22 16.72
C THR A 556 -12.06 -8.39 15.87
N CYS A 557 -11.93 -8.58 14.55
CA CYS A 557 -13.07 -8.89 13.69
C CYS A 557 -13.72 -10.22 14.06
N SER A 558 -12.91 -11.24 14.35
CA SER A 558 -13.41 -12.56 14.75
C SER A 558 -14.16 -12.49 16.08
N GLU A 559 -13.57 -11.86 17.10
CA GLU A 559 -14.13 -11.73 18.43
C GLU A 559 -15.44 -10.93 18.44
N ALA A 560 -15.43 -9.75 17.81
CA ALA A 560 -16.61 -8.90 17.73
C ALA A 560 -17.77 -9.60 17.04
N THR A 561 -17.48 -10.32 15.95
CA THR A 561 -18.54 -10.99 15.18
C THR A 561 -19.09 -12.23 15.91
N ILE A 562 -18.23 -13.02 16.55
CA ILE A 562 -18.66 -14.17 17.37
C ILE A 562 -19.55 -13.70 18.51
N LEU A 563 -19.14 -12.66 19.23
CA LEU A 563 -19.88 -12.12 20.36
C LEU A 563 -21.28 -11.64 19.95
N LEU A 564 -21.36 -10.85 18.87
CA LEU A 564 -22.65 -10.37 18.39
C LEU A 564 -23.52 -11.49 17.82
N ALA A 565 -22.93 -12.46 17.11
CA ALA A 565 -23.67 -13.62 16.64
C ALA A 565 -24.27 -14.45 17.80
N TYR A 566 -23.51 -14.63 18.89
CA TYR A 566 -24.01 -15.27 20.09
C TYR A 566 -25.21 -14.52 20.69
N PHE A 567 -25.15 -13.20 20.84
CA PHE A 567 -26.27 -12.42 21.34
C PHE A 567 -27.50 -12.46 20.43
N HIS A 568 -27.31 -12.48 19.09
CA HIS A 568 -28.41 -12.62 18.14
C HIS A 568 -29.09 -13.99 18.25
N LEU A 569 -28.31 -15.07 18.42
CA LEU A 569 -28.87 -16.40 18.64
C LEU A 569 -29.63 -16.49 19.97
N CYS A 570 -29.10 -15.83 21.02
CA CYS A 570 -29.81 -15.74 22.32
C CYS A 570 -31.12 -14.95 22.23
N ALA A 571 -31.21 -14.00 21.29
CA ALA A 571 -32.43 -13.26 20.96
C ALA A 571 -33.33 -13.99 19.95
N GLU A 572 -33.11 -15.28 19.74
CA GLU A 572 -33.89 -16.19 18.87
C GLU A 572 -33.89 -15.79 17.38
N ASP A 573 -32.88 -15.04 16.93
CA ASP A 573 -32.70 -14.69 15.52
C ASP A 573 -31.65 -15.59 14.87
N TYR A 574 -32.09 -16.45 13.94
CA TYR A 574 -31.26 -17.43 13.25
C TYR A 574 -30.64 -16.91 11.93
N HIS A 575 -30.90 -15.63 11.55
CA HIS A 575 -30.39 -15.06 10.30
C HIS A 575 -28.94 -14.56 10.41
N TRP A 576 -28.01 -15.44 10.81
CA TRP A 576 -26.64 -15.07 11.08
C TRP A 576 -25.73 -14.97 9.84
N TRP A 577 -26.06 -15.63 8.73
CA TRP A 577 -25.23 -15.76 7.53
C TRP A 577 -24.74 -14.40 6.97
N TRP A 578 -25.65 -13.58 6.55
CA TRP A 578 -25.35 -12.24 6.06
C TRP A 578 -24.91 -11.30 7.18
N ARG A 579 -25.48 -11.44 8.36
CA ARG A 579 -25.10 -10.59 9.48
C ARG A 579 -23.65 -10.77 9.88
N SER A 580 -23.13 -11.98 9.96
CA SER A 580 -21.73 -12.22 10.31
C SER A 580 -20.78 -11.60 9.30
N PHE A 581 -21.10 -11.71 8.01
CA PHE A 581 -20.32 -11.07 6.95
C PHE A 581 -20.39 -9.54 7.03
N LEU A 582 -21.58 -8.97 7.15
CA LEU A 582 -21.79 -7.52 7.16
C LEU A 582 -21.28 -6.87 8.45
N THR A 583 -21.45 -7.49 9.61
CA THR A 583 -20.98 -6.96 10.90
C THR A 583 -19.49 -6.65 10.87
N SER A 584 -18.69 -7.61 10.45
CA SER A 584 -17.25 -7.40 10.28
C SER A 584 -16.92 -6.48 9.07
N GLY A 585 -17.69 -6.60 7.99
CA GLY A 585 -17.55 -5.78 6.79
C GLY A 585 -17.79 -4.28 7.04
N PHE A 586 -18.64 -3.91 8.01
CA PHE A 586 -18.87 -2.50 8.37
C PHE A 586 -17.60 -1.78 8.89
N THR A 587 -16.57 -2.51 9.31
CA THR A 587 -15.25 -1.93 9.57
C THR A 587 -14.73 -1.15 8.36
N ALA A 588 -15.00 -1.61 7.15
CA ALA A 588 -14.64 -0.92 5.91
C ALA A 588 -15.41 0.39 5.69
N ALA A 589 -16.67 0.46 6.15
CA ALA A 589 -17.43 1.70 6.10
C ALA A 589 -16.80 2.80 6.99
N TYR A 590 -16.36 2.43 8.20
CA TYR A 590 -15.63 3.36 9.07
C TYR A 590 -14.27 3.75 8.49
N LEU A 591 -13.57 2.82 7.85
CA LEU A 591 -12.34 3.14 7.11
C LEU A 591 -12.61 4.15 6.00
N PHE A 592 -13.69 3.99 5.24
CA PHE A 592 -14.06 4.95 4.20
C PHE A 592 -14.35 6.35 4.75
N LEU A 593 -15.11 6.45 5.84
CA LEU A 593 -15.36 7.72 6.53
C LEU A 593 -14.05 8.36 7.02
N TYR A 594 -13.13 7.54 7.51
CA TYR A 594 -11.81 8.01 7.92
C TYR A 594 -10.98 8.52 6.74
N CYS A 595 -11.02 7.85 5.59
CA CYS A 595 -10.35 8.32 4.37
C CYS A 595 -10.92 9.67 3.87
N ILE A 596 -12.25 9.87 4.00
CA ILE A 596 -12.87 11.17 3.71
C ILE A 596 -12.36 12.25 4.68
N HIS A 597 -12.32 11.94 5.97
CA HIS A 597 -11.77 12.86 6.98
C HIS A 597 -10.30 13.19 6.72
N TYR A 598 -9.48 12.19 6.38
CA TYR A 598 -8.07 12.37 6.06
C TYR A 598 -7.88 13.26 4.82
N PHE A 599 -8.70 13.05 3.78
CA PHE A 599 -8.71 13.88 2.58
C PHE A 599 -8.99 15.37 2.92
N THR A 600 -9.98 15.63 3.74
CA THR A 600 -10.40 17.02 4.07
C THR A 600 -9.48 17.72 5.07
N SER A 601 -8.83 16.96 5.98
CA SER A 601 -8.06 17.52 7.10
C SER A 601 -6.54 17.53 6.88
N LYS A 602 -6.01 16.60 6.08
CA LYS A 602 -4.56 16.40 5.93
C LYS A 602 -4.05 16.61 4.51
N LEU A 603 -4.85 16.22 3.51
CA LEU A 603 -4.43 16.33 2.12
C LEU A 603 -4.85 17.67 1.53
N THR A 604 -3.94 18.29 0.78
CA THR A 604 -4.18 19.54 0.05
C THR A 604 -4.33 19.28 -1.45
N ILE A 605 -5.04 18.18 -1.80
CA ILE A 605 -5.20 17.79 -3.20
C ILE A 605 -5.99 18.85 -3.96
N THR A 606 -5.43 19.31 -5.07
CA THR A 606 -6.03 20.32 -5.95
C THR A 606 -6.42 19.69 -7.30
N GLY A 607 -7.59 20.05 -7.78
CA GLY A 607 -8.08 19.63 -9.10
C GLY A 607 -9.08 18.47 -9.07
N THR A 608 -10.14 18.60 -9.89
CA THR A 608 -11.26 17.67 -9.94
C THR A 608 -10.84 16.24 -10.29
N ILE A 609 -9.93 16.07 -11.26
CA ILE A 609 -9.49 14.74 -11.69
C ILE A 609 -8.68 14.04 -10.59
N SER A 610 -7.78 14.76 -9.91
CA SER A 610 -7.03 14.21 -8.76
C SER A 610 -7.96 13.76 -7.65
N THR A 611 -9.02 14.51 -7.36
CA THR A 611 -10.04 14.14 -6.39
C THR A 611 -10.80 12.88 -6.82
N ILE A 612 -11.22 12.79 -8.08
CA ILE A 612 -11.90 11.58 -8.60
C ILE A 612 -10.99 10.35 -8.51
N LEU A 613 -9.72 10.48 -8.89
CA LEU A 613 -8.75 9.39 -8.80
C LEU A 613 -8.54 8.94 -7.36
N TYR A 614 -8.40 9.88 -6.42
CA TYR A 614 -8.30 9.55 -4.99
C TYR A 614 -9.49 8.70 -4.52
N PHE A 615 -10.71 9.16 -4.78
CA PHE A 615 -11.90 8.43 -4.34
C PHE A 615 -12.12 7.12 -5.09
N ALA A 616 -11.73 7.02 -6.37
CA ALA A 616 -11.81 5.78 -7.13
C ALA A 616 -10.87 4.71 -6.56
N TYR A 617 -9.59 5.04 -6.34
CA TYR A 617 -8.62 4.10 -5.75
C TYR A 617 -8.95 3.77 -4.29
N THR A 618 -9.36 4.76 -3.49
CA THR A 618 -9.84 4.54 -2.12
C THR A 618 -11.06 3.63 -2.12
N GLY A 619 -11.99 3.82 -3.05
CA GLY A 619 -13.18 2.98 -3.21
C GLY A 619 -12.83 1.52 -3.53
N ILE A 620 -11.86 1.29 -4.44
CA ILE A 620 -11.34 -0.06 -4.72
C ILE A 620 -10.75 -0.67 -3.45
N PHE A 621 -9.88 0.05 -2.75
CA PHE A 621 -9.24 -0.44 -1.53
C PHE A 621 -10.25 -0.78 -0.43
N VAL A 622 -11.20 0.11 -0.17
CA VAL A 622 -12.27 -0.10 0.82
C VAL A 622 -13.17 -1.27 0.44
N PHE A 623 -13.48 -1.46 -0.84
CA PHE A 623 -14.28 -2.60 -1.30
C PHE A 623 -13.53 -3.93 -1.11
N LEU A 624 -12.25 -3.99 -1.43
CA LEU A 624 -11.42 -5.18 -1.17
C LEU A 624 -11.29 -5.46 0.33
N PHE A 625 -11.11 -4.41 1.13
CA PHE A 625 -11.08 -4.51 2.59
C PHE A 625 -12.40 -4.99 3.19
N PHE A 626 -13.54 -4.54 2.64
CA PHE A 626 -14.88 -5.02 3.00
C PHE A 626 -15.03 -6.53 2.76
N LEU A 627 -14.59 -7.02 1.61
CA LEU A 627 -14.63 -8.45 1.30
C LEU A 627 -13.73 -9.26 2.23
N ALA A 628 -12.54 -8.77 2.53
CA ALA A 628 -11.59 -9.44 3.41
C ALA A 628 -12.13 -9.51 4.86
N THR A 629 -12.50 -8.36 5.45
CA THR A 629 -13.02 -8.31 6.82
C THR A 629 -14.33 -9.07 6.98
N GLY A 630 -15.26 -8.93 6.02
CA GLY A 630 -16.51 -9.69 6.00
C GLY A 630 -16.28 -11.20 6.00
N THR A 631 -15.28 -11.67 5.26
CA THR A 631 -14.92 -13.09 5.20
C THR A 631 -14.32 -13.58 6.52
N ILE A 632 -13.51 -12.76 7.22
CA ILE A 632 -12.99 -13.10 8.56
C ILE A 632 -14.15 -13.34 9.53
N GLY A 633 -15.07 -12.37 9.60
CA GLY A 633 -16.24 -12.48 10.48
C GLY A 633 -17.14 -13.67 10.14
N PHE A 634 -17.33 -13.91 8.84
CA PHE A 634 -18.11 -15.05 8.38
C PHE A 634 -17.52 -16.39 8.83
N PHE A 635 -16.24 -16.65 8.56
CA PHE A 635 -15.61 -17.91 8.94
C PHE A 635 -15.52 -18.08 10.45
N ALA A 636 -15.20 -17.03 11.20
CA ALA A 636 -15.16 -17.07 12.65
C ALA A 636 -16.52 -17.48 13.24
N THR A 637 -17.59 -16.85 12.76
CA THR A 637 -18.95 -17.16 13.19
C THR A 637 -19.39 -18.56 12.73
N TYR A 638 -19.09 -18.96 11.50
CA TYR A 638 -19.43 -20.28 10.98
C TYR A 638 -18.80 -21.39 11.83
N LEU A 639 -17.51 -21.28 12.14
CA LEU A 639 -16.81 -22.24 13.00
C LEU A 639 -17.39 -22.27 14.43
N PHE A 640 -17.69 -21.10 14.97
CA PHE A 640 -18.28 -20.97 16.30
C PHE A 640 -19.65 -21.62 16.38
N ILE A 641 -20.56 -21.33 15.46
CA ILE A 641 -21.92 -21.89 15.40
C ILE A 641 -21.85 -23.41 15.21
N HIS A 642 -21.04 -23.87 14.26
CA HIS A 642 -20.86 -25.30 14.02
C HIS A 642 -20.37 -26.02 15.28
N LYS A 643 -19.45 -25.41 16.04
CA LYS A 643 -18.89 -25.97 17.25
C LYS A 643 -19.93 -26.02 18.41
N ILE A 644 -20.70 -24.95 18.59
CA ILE A 644 -21.72 -24.89 19.62
C ILE A 644 -22.78 -26.01 19.43
N TYR A 645 -23.38 -26.05 18.21
CA TYR A 645 -24.44 -27.00 17.91
C TYR A 645 -23.96 -28.46 17.81
N SER A 646 -22.66 -28.68 17.56
CA SER A 646 -22.07 -30.01 17.65
C SER A 646 -21.83 -30.49 19.12
N SER A 647 -21.81 -29.58 20.07
CA SER A 647 -21.53 -29.86 21.49
C SER A 647 -22.78 -30.12 22.33
N VAL A 648 -23.96 -29.85 21.80
CA VAL A 648 -25.24 -30.01 22.47
C VAL A 648 -25.95 -31.25 21.93
N LYS A 649 -26.51 -32.08 22.85
CA LYS A 649 -27.44 -33.16 22.46
C LYS A 649 -28.72 -32.47 22.00
N VAL A 650 -29.05 -32.62 20.75
CA VAL A 650 -30.33 -32.25 20.16
C VAL A 650 -31.01 -33.56 19.75
N ASP A 651 -32.14 -33.83 20.30
CA ASP A 651 -32.95 -35.00 19.98
C ASP A 651 -33.62 -34.86 18.61
#